data_a9653119a67af6b2552b9ec43f9367a7
#
_entry.id   a9653119a67af6b2552b9ec43f9367a7
#
_cell.length_a   1.000
_cell.length_b   1.000
_cell.length_c   1.000
_cell.angle_alpha   90.00
_cell.angle_beta   90.00
_cell.angle_gamma   90.00
#
_symmetry.space_group_name_H-M   'P 1'
#
loop_
_entity.id
_entity.type
_entity.pdbx_description
1 polymer ?
#
loop_
_entity_poly.entity_id
_entity_poly.type
_entity_poly.pdbx_seq_one_letter_code
_entity_poly.pdbx_strand_id
1 'polypeptide(L)'
;MTPNTNGSTVAWPHRAVVTAGMPYGNKPLHFGHVGGVFVPADAFARFLRDRIGEENVRFVSGTDCFGSPINEGYRKLVEAGEFDGSISDYVMCNHERQAKTLESYGISLSIYDGSGIGHAGEVHQAVSEAFIEKLYERGFLHKESTLQFYDTEAQTFLNGRQVVGHCPVQGCKSEHAYADECDLGHQYDPVDLIAPKSSITGTVPEMRPVENWYFDLPAFSEFLKERVQELKDDPEVRDVVPQTIEEFLAPPVVYVKNEAEEAYRAIADTLPEHVFRPAEKGKQSFELEFSSIEDRDAARPLLANANIRFRMGKTLVPFRITGNIEWGVKAPVIDGVEGLTVWCWPESLWAPISFTMAVNDKLGLPRSSWQDFWCSDDACVYQFIGQDNLYFYGVAQPALWEALRPGSIFGDDDAPVLRQTTLIANHHLLLGNKKASSSGSVKPPTADELLDYYTPEQLRAHFLALGLDQKSVGFKPKPFDPDESKRTDPRVADPALKEGTLLTNVFNRLGRSCFYEAQKNFDGMMPLGKVSEEAVERAHATLRTYDELMHKVELHTVMSLMDEFIRFSNKYWTDRIREAELSGNVEARRQVLVDSFYLLRICTLLMHPIVPFGCEKICDHMNFEFGDFFSWNYDFESMEELCGASEITLGAHRIHELPPRYDFFEKHPSQIKKK
;
A
#
# COMPACT_ATOMS: atom_id res chain seq x y z
N MET A 1 4.45 24.66 -9.06
CA MET A 1 4.28 24.79 -7.60
C MET A 1 3.17 25.78 -7.36
N THR A 2 2.05 25.34 -6.80
CA THR A 2 0.97 26.24 -6.37
C THR A 2 1.46 27.10 -5.20
N PRO A 3 1.22 28.42 -5.20
CA PRO A 3 1.61 29.28 -4.10
C PRO A 3 0.90 28.82 -2.82
N ASN A 4 1.65 28.69 -1.75
CA ASN A 4 1.14 28.26 -0.46
C ASN A 4 0.54 29.49 0.25
N THR A 5 -0.78 29.64 0.22
CA THR A 5 -1.50 30.77 0.79
C THR A 5 -1.52 30.77 2.31
N ASN A 6 -1.22 29.63 2.98
CA ASN A 6 -1.39 29.44 4.42
C ASN A 6 -0.11 29.46 5.25
N GLY A 7 1.01 29.95 4.71
CA GLY A 7 2.29 29.99 5.39
C GLY A 7 2.92 28.61 5.64
N SER A 8 2.43 27.55 4.96
CA SER A 8 3.11 26.24 4.92
C SER A 8 4.38 26.36 4.07
N THR A 9 5.43 25.68 4.51
CA THR A 9 6.72 25.63 3.81
C THR A 9 6.79 24.51 2.79
N VAL A 10 5.73 23.70 2.69
CA VAL A 10 5.67 22.49 1.86
C VAL A 10 5.20 22.80 0.44
N ALA A 11 5.91 22.29 -0.55
CA ALA A 11 5.58 22.42 -1.97
C ALA A 11 4.95 21.11 -2.48
N TRP A 12 3.70 21.17 -2.94
CA TRP A 12 3.00 20.03 -3.53
C TRP A 12 3.18 20.00 -5.05
N PRO A 13 3.18 18.82 -5.68
CA PRO A 13 3.23 18.71 -7.13
C PRO A 13 1.94 19.25 -7.77
N HIS A 14 1.99 19.59 -9.05
CA HIS A 14 0.78 19.95 -9.80
C HIS A 14 -0.08 18.73 -10.13
N ARG A 15 0.54 17.58 -10.33
CA ARG A 15 -0.13 16.31 -10.62
C ARG A 15 0.41 15.20 -9.75
N ALA A 16 -0.44 14.24 -9.41
CA ALA A 16 -0.03 13.10 -8.64
C ALA A 16 -0.67 11.79 -9.13
N VAL A 17 0.12 10.73 -9.08
CA VAL A 17 -0.40 9.36 -9.09
C VAL A 17 -0.23 8.79 -7.69
N VAL A 18 -1.29 8.21 -7.15
CA VAL A 18 -1.23 7.39 -5.95
C VAL A 18 -1.49 5.94 -6.37
N THR A 19 -0.64 5.02 -5.95
CA THR A 19 -0.86 3.60 -6.21
C THR A 19 -1.03 2.85 -4.90
N ALA A 20 -1.85 1.82 -4.91
CA ALA A 20 -1.92 0.82 -3.84
C ALA A 20 -1.45 -0.53 -4.38
N GLY A 21 -0.61 -1.24 -3.64
CA GLY A 21 -0.09 -2.54 -4.08
C GLY A 21 -1.22 -3.51 -4.43
N MET A 22 -1.11 -4.15 -5.58
CA MET A 22 -2.14 -5.01 -6.15
C MET A 22 -2.26 -6.33 -5.37
N PRO A 23 -3.46 -6.72 -4.92
CA PRO A 23 -3.68 -8.04 -4.34
C PRO A 23 -3.85 -9.11 -5.42
N TYR A 24 -3.42 -10.34 -5.13
CA TYR A 24 -3.67 -11.48 -6.02
C TYR A 24 -5.14 -11.80 -6.20
N GLY A 25 -5.54 -12.14 -7.43
CA GLY A 25 -6.89 -12.51 -7.83
C GLY A 25 -7.31 -13.93 -7.42
N ASN A 26 -6.88 -14.41 -6.26
CA ASN A 26 -7.14 -15.78 -5.80
C ASN A 26 -7.96 -15.88 -4.51
N LYS A 27 -8.32 -14.77 -3.89
CA LYS A 27 -9.04 -14.76 -2.60
C LYS A 27 -9.58 -13.36 -2.24
N PRO A 28 -10.51 -13.29 -1.25
CA PRO A 28 -10.96 -12.03 -0.68
C PRO A 28 -9.84 -11.24 -0.02
N LEU A 29 -10.05 -9.94 0.12
CA LEU A 29 -9.16 -9.08 0.89
C LEU A 29 -9.30 -9.36 2.39
N HIS A 30 -8.18 -9.40 3.10
CA HIS A 30 -8.15 -9.39 4.56
C HIS A 30 -7.79 -7.99 5.08
N PHE A 31 -7.93 -7.78 6.38
CA PHE A 31 -7.68 -6.49 7.02
C PHE A 31 -6.27 -5.92 6.73
N GLY A 32 -5.27 -6.78 6.50
CA GLY A 32 -3.90 -6.35 6.18
C GLY A 32 -3.78 -5.65 4.83
N HIS A 33 -4.54 -6.08 3.81
CA HIS A 33 -4.61 -5.39 2.53
C HIS A 33 -5.29 -4.03 2.70
N VAL A 34 -6.49 -4.03 3.30
CA VAL A 34 -7.30 -2.82 3.43
C VAL A 34 -6.66 -1.82 4.40
N GLY A 35 -6.33 -2.24 5.63
CA GLY A 35 -5.80 -1.35 6.65
C GLY A 35 -4.31 -1.03 6.48
N GLY A 36 -3.53 -1.93 5.85
CA GLY A 36 -2.09 -1.75 5.64
C GLY A 36 -1.72 -0.96 4.40
N VAL A 37 -2.56 -1.00 3.35
CA VAL A 37 -2.24 -0.40 2.05
C VAL A 37 -3.36 0.50 1.53
N PHE A 38 -4.60 -0.01 1.34
CA PHE A 38 -5.65 0.74 0.65
C PHE A 38 -6.17 1.94 1.44
N VAL A 39 -6.43 1.81 2.73
CA VAL A 39 -6.91 2.93 3.56
C VAL A 39 -5.87 4.04 3.68
N PRO A 40 -4.57 3.78 3.94
CA PRO A 40 -3.53 4.80 3.89
C PRO A 40 -3.42 5.50 2.53
N ALA A 41 -3.43 4.72 1.43
CA ALA A 41 -3.36 5.27 0.09
C ALA A 41 -4.57 6.14 -0.26
N ASP A 42 -5.79 5.70 0.11
CA ASP A 42 -7.01 6.46 -0.11
C ASP A 42 -7.06 7.76 0.68
N ALA A 43 -6.66 7.71 1.96
CA ALA A 43 -6.59 8.92 2.78
C ALA A 43 -5.62 9.95 2.17
N PHE A 44 -4.48 9.49 1.67
CA PHE A 44 -3.52 10.37 1.00
C PHE A 44 -4.03 10.87 -0.36
N ALA A 45 -4.66 10.02 -1.16
CA ALA A 45 -5.23 10.41 -2.45
C ALA A 45 -6.37 11.44 -2.29
N ARG A 46 -7.26 11.28 -1.30
CA ARG A 46 -8.31 12.25 -0.97
C ARG A 46 -7.71 13.58 -0.54
N PHE A 47 -6.72 13.56 0.35
CA PHE A 47 -6.01 14.76 0.75
C PHE A 47 -5.41 15.49 -0.46
N LEU A 48 -4.74 14.77 -1.36
CA LEU A 48 -4.19 15.39 -2.57
C LEU A 48 -5.28 16.00 -3.47
N ARG A 49 -6.43 15.34 -3.62
CA ARG A 49 -7.57 15.90 -4.36
C ARG A 49 -8.07 17.20 -3.74
N ASP A 50 -8.23 17.23 -2.42
CA ASP A 50 -8.61 18.44 -1.70
C ASP A 50 -7.54 19.55 -1.84
N ARG A 51 -6.26 19.17 -1.93
CA ARG A 51 -5.10 20.06 -1.91
C ARG A 51 -4.71 20.63 -3.28
N ILE A 52 -4.75 19.80 -4.32
CA ILE A 52 -4.28 20.18 -5.68
C ILE A 52 -5.35 20.05 -6.78
N GLY A 53 -6.57 19.65 -6.43
CA GLY A 53 -7.70 19.43 -7.35
C GLY A 53 -7.86 17.97 -7.78
N GLU A 54 -9.11 17.54 -7.92
CA GLU A 54 -9.45 16.14 -8.23
C GLU A 54 -8.93 15.70 -9.60
N GLU A 55 -9.00 16.60 -10.60
CA GLU A 55 -8.55 16.37 -11.97
C GLU A 55 -7.04 16.11 -12.07
N ASN A 56 -6.28 16.55 -11.09
CA ASN A 56 -4.82 16.42 -11.03
C ASN A 56 -4.34 15.17 -10.29
N VAL A 57 -5.24 14.34 -9.77
CA VAL A 57 -4.88 13.14 -9.01
C VAL A 57 -5.43 11.89 -9.69
N ARG A 58 -4.58 10.88 -9.88
CA ARG A 58 -4.95 9.54 -10.31
C ARG A 58 -4.67 8.58 -9.17
N PHE A 59 -5.70 7.96 -8.60
CA PHE A 59 -5.55 6.89 -7.63
C PHE A 59 -5.85 5.56 -8.31
N VAL A 60 -4.82 4.77 -8.57
CA VAL A 60 -4.91 3.56 -9.37
C VAL A 60 -4.46 2.33 -8.58
N SER A 61 -5.18 1.25 -8.75
CA SER A 61 -4.81 -0.10 -8.32
C SER A 61 -5.64 -1.11 -9.09
N GLY A 62 -5.37 -2.38 -8.87
CA GLY A 62 -6.10 -3.46 -9.52
C GLY A 62 -5.77 -4.81 -8.91
N THR A 63 -6.43 -5.83 -9.44
CA THR A 63 -6.16 -7.22 -9.11
C THR A 63 -4.94 -7.69 -9.90
N ASP A 64 -3.93 -8.22 -9.20
CA ASP A 64 -2.88 -9.03 -9.83
C ASP A 64 -3.50 -10.34 -10.30
N CYS A 65 -3.57 -10.49 -11.63
CA CYS A 65 -4.30 -11.60 -12.26
C CYS A 65 -3.43 -12.83 -12.49
N PHE A 66 -2.13 -12.77 -12.20
CA PHE A 66 -1.17 -13.79 -12.61
C PHE A 66 -0.36 -14.35 -11.44
N GLY A 67 0.30 -15.47 -11.67
CA GLY A 67 1.19 -16.09 -10.70
C GLY A 67 0.72 -17.45 -10.18
N SER A 68 1.66 -18.20 -9.62
CA SER A 68 1.44 -19.57 -9.11
C SER A 68 0.36 -19.67 -8.01
N PRO A 69 0.14 -18.69 -7.12
CA PRO A 69 -0.93 -18.77 -6.13
C PRO A 69 -2.34 -18.78 -6.76
N ILE A 70 -2.51 -18.13 -7.92
CA ILE A 70 -3.78 -18.11 -8.65
C ILE A 70 -4.03 -19.46 -9.32
N ASN A 71 -3.05 -19.97 -10.05
CA ASN A 71 -3.14 -21.28 -10.69
C ASN A 71 -3.45 -22.39 -9.67
N GLU A 72 -2.77 -22.36 -8.52
CA GLU A 72 -2.97 -23.34 -7.45
C GLU A 72 -4.35 -23.19 -6.79
N GLY A 73 -4.80 -21.97 -6.55
CA GLY A 73 -6.13 -21.70 -6.00
C GLY A 73 -7.24 -22.19 -6.94
N TYR A 74 -7.13 -21.86 -8.23
CA TYR A 74 -8.04 -22.30 -9.28
C TYR A 74 -8.09 -23.84 -9.37
N ARG A 75 -6.93 -24.48 -9.51
CA ARG A 75 -6.81 -25.94 -9.64
C ARG A 75 -7.51 -26.67 -8.48
N LYS A 76 -7.26 -26.24 -7.22
CA LYS A 76 -7.88 -26.84 -6.03
C LYS A 76 -9.40 -26.78 -6.04
N LEU A 77 -9.99 -25.67 -6.47
CA LEU A 77 -11.45 -25.53 -6.54
C LEU A 77 -12.06 -26.38 -7.65
N VAL A 78 -11.40 -26.46 -8.82
CA VAL A 78 -11.83 -27.32 -9.92
C VAL A 78 -11.77 -28.81 -9.51
N GLU A 79 -10.68 -29.25 -8.89
CA GLU A 79 -10.53 -30.63 -8.39
C GLU A 79 -11.54 -31.00 -7.31
N ALA A 80 -11.89 -30.03 -6.44
CA ALA A 80 -12.94 -30.22 -5.43
C ALA A 80 -14.37 -30.20 -6.00
N GLY A 81 -14.54 -29.85 -7.30
CA GLY A 81 -15.85 -29.66 -7.92
C GLY A 81 -16.59 -28.42 -7.41
N GLU A 82 -15.87 -27.46 -6.84
CA GLU A 82 -16.42 -26.21 -6.29
C GLU A 82 -16.43 -25.07 -7.31
N PHE A 83 -15.76 -25.25 -8.44
CA PHE A 83 -15.68 -24.28 -9.53
C PHE A 83 -15.59 -24.99 -10.90
N ASP A 84 -16.39 -24.52 -11.89
CA ASP A 84 -16.49 -25.11 -13.23
C ASP A 84 -16.18 -24.14 -14.38
N GLY A 85 -15.83 -22.87 -14.05
CA GLY A 85 -15.44 -21.86 -15.01
C GLY A 85 -13.96 -21.94 -15.42
N SER A 86 -13.54 -21.06 -16.32
CA SER A 86 -12.14 -20.87 -16.68
C SER A 86 -11.33 -20.20 -15.57
N ILE A 87 -9.99 -20.21 -15.68
CA ILE A 87 -9.12 -19.46 -14.76
C ILE A 87 -9.39 -17.95 -14.83
N SER A 88 -9.76 -17.43 -15.99
CA SER A 88 -10.18 -16.02 -16.16
C SER A 88 -11.46 -15.73 -15.38
N ASP A 89 -12.45 -16.64 -15.42
CA ASP A 89 -13.69 -16.51 -14.66
C ASP A 89 -13.40 -16.56 -13.14
N TYR A 90 -12.50 -17.43 -12.71
CA TYR A 90 -12.07 -17.50 -11.31
C TYR A 90 -11.45 -16.20 -10.84
N VAL A 91 -10.53 -15.62 -11.62
CA VAL A 91 -9.91 -14.32 -11.30
C VAL A 91 -10.95 -13.22 -11.30
N MET A 92 -11.86 -13.19 -12.28
CA MET A 92 -12.95 -12.21 -12.36
C MET A 92 -13.86 -12.25 -11.13
N CYS A 93 -14.28 -13.44 -10.68
CA CYS A 93 -15.08 -13.57 -9.46
C CYS A 93 -14.39 -13.01 -8.21
N ASN A 94 -13.07 -13.25 -8.07
CA ASN A 94 -12.30 -12.70 -6.96
C ASN A 94 -12.11 -11.18 -7.10
N HIS A 95 -11.88 -10.68 -8.32
CA HIS A 95 -11.77 -9.26 -8.64
C HIS A 95 -13.03 -8.50 -8.24
N GLU A 96 -14.19 -8.95 -8.67
CA GLU A 96 -15.50 -8.34 -8.32
C GLU A 96 -15.71 -8.29 -6.81
N ARG A 97 -15.34 -9.36 -6.11
CA ARG A 97 -15.42 -9.42 -4.65
C ARG A 97 -14.48 -8.43 -3.98
N GLN A 98 -13.25 -8.34 -4.47
CA GLN A 98 -12.26 -7.37 -3.99
C GLN A 98 -12.72 -5.94 -4.23
N ALA A 99 -13.22 -5.63 -5.43
CA ALA A 99 -13.77 -4.31 -5.79
C ALA A 99 -14.90 -3.90 -4.85
N LYS A 100 -15.84 -4.81 -4.59
CA LYS A 100 -16.96 -4.58 -3.67
C LYS A 100 -16.48 -4.34 -2.23
N THR A 101 -15.50 -5.09 -1.76
CA THR A 101 -14.88 -4.86 -0.44
C THR A 101 -14.30 -3.45 -0.35
N LEU A 102 -13.53 -3.01 -1.36
CA LEU A 102 -12.92 -1.67 -1.39
C LEU A 102 -13.99 -0.57 -1.42
N GLU A 103 -15.03 -0.73 -2.22
CA GLU A 103 -16.19 0.17 -2.24
C GLU A 103 -16.84 0.28 -0.85
N SER A 104 -17.02 -0.85 -0.16
CA SER A 104 -17.62 -0.89 1.18
C SER A 104 -16.80 -0.13 2.23
N TYR A 105 -15.48 0.00 2.03
CA TYR A 105 -14.59 0.82 2.86
C TYR A 105 -14.48 2.27 2.38
N GLY A 106 -15.16 2.63 1.30
CA GLY A 106 -15.13 3.96 0.71
C GLY A 106 -13.77 4.30 0.05
N ILE A 107 -13.07 3.29 -0.49
CA ILE A 107 -11.82 3.50 -1.22
C ILE A 107 -12.13 4.14 -2.58
N SER A 108 -11.61 5.33 -2.83
CA SER A 108 -11.98 6.21 -3.94
C SER A 108 -11.06 6.07 -5.16
N LEU A 109 -10.81 4.84 -5.60
CA LEU A 109 -9.96 4.59 -6.76
C LEU A 109 -10.51 5.24 -8.05
N SER A 110 -9.64 5.85 -8.86
CA SER A 110 -9.97 6.29 -10.22
C SER A 110 -10.26 5.08 -11.12
N ILE A 111 -9.56 3.97 -10.86
CA ILE A 111 -9.79 2.67 -11.47
C ILE A 111 -9.38 1.55 -10.51
N TYR A 112 -10.20 0.51 -10.45
CA TYR A 112 -9.85 -0.81 -9.95
C TYR A 112 -10.19 -1.82 -11.04
N ASP A 113 -9.18 -2.29 -11.76
CA ASP A 113 -9.30 -3.24 -12.88
C ASP A 113 -8.31 -4.40 -12.62
N GLY A 114 -7.93 -5.17 -13.60
CA GLY A 114 -6.98 -6.25 -13.42
C GLY A 114 -5.84 -6.24 -14.44
N SER A 115 -4.67 -6.77 -14.07
CA SER A 115 -3.54 -6.87 -14.98
C SER A 115 -3.79 -7.83 -16.16
N GLY A 116 -4.80 -8.71 -16.08
CA GLY A 116 -5.16 -9.69 -17.12
C GLY A 116 -6.65 -9.73 -17.48
N ILE A 117 -7.43 -8.78 -16.98
CA ILE A 117 -8.88 -8.70 -17.21
C ILE A 117 -9.28 -7.24 -17.47
N GLY A 118 -10.45 -7.06 -18.11
CA GLY A 118 -10.98 -5.74 -18.40
C GLY A 118 -10.14 -4.94 -19.40
N HIS A 119 -10.50 -3.65 -19.55
CA HIS A 119 -9.81 -2.76 -20.47
C HIS A 119 -8.36 -2.50 -20.06
N ALA A 120 -8.11 -2.35 -18.76
CA ALA A 120 -6.74 -2.14 -18.28
C ALA A 120 -5.83 -3.34 -18.55
N GLY A 121 -6.36 -4.58 -18.56
CA GLY A 121 -5.61 -5.77 -18.92
C GLY A 121 -5.19 -5.76 -20.42
N GLU A 122 -6.06 -5.29 -21.32
CA GLU A 122 -5.71 -5.11 -22.74
C GLU A 122 -4.60 -4.06 -22.93
N VAL A 123 -4.73 -2.93 -22.23
CA VAL A 123 -3.69 -1.88 -22.24
C VAL A 123 -2.39 -2.43 -21.66
N HIS A 124 -2.48 -3.20 -20.57
CA HIS A 124 -1.31 -3.76 -19.91
C HIS A 124 -0.53 -4.78 -20.76
N GLN A 125 -1.22 -5.57 -21.56
CA GLN A 125 -0.58 -6.45 -22.54
C GLN A 125 0.30 -5.64 -23.52
N ALA A 126 -0.24 -4.57 -24.10
CA ALA A 126 0.49 -3.73 -25.05
C ALA A 126 1.66 -2.96 -24.41
N VAL A 127 1.47 -2.47 -23.18
CA VAL A 127 2.53 -1.80 -22.41
C VAL A 127 3.65 -2.78 -22.09
N SER A 128 3.32 -4.00 -21.69
CA SER A 128 4.31 -5.03 -21.34
C SER A 128 5.14 -5.47 -22.55
N GLU A 129 4.51 -5.64 -23.71
CA GLU A 129 5.22 -5.92 -24.96
C GLU A 129 6.21 -4.81 -25.27
N ALA A 130 5.76 -3.55 -25.33
CA ALA A 130 6.61 -2.41 -25.63
C ALA A 130 7.75 -2.23 -24.60
N PHE A 131 7.47 -2.48 -23.32
CA PHE A 131 8.47 -2.38 -22.26
C PHE A 131 9.62 -3.39 -22.45
N ILE A 132 9.27 -4.63 -22.71
CA ILE A 132 10.24 -5.72 -22.88
C ILE A 132 11.04 -5.52 -24.19
N GLU A 133 10.37 -5.15 -25.29
CA GLU A 133 11.04 -4.84 -26.57
C GLU A 133 12.06 -3.71 -26.38
N LYS A 134 11.68 -2.65 -25.65
CA LYS A 134 12.58 -1.52 -25.38
C LYS A 134 13.79 -1.91 -24.52
N LEU A 135 13.63 -2.73 -23.49
CA LEU A 135 14.74 -3.27 -22.72
C LEU A 135 15.69 -4.12 -23.57
N TYR A 136 15.14 -4.92 -24.48
CA TYR A 136 15.94 -5.72 -25.41
C TYR A 136 16.71 -4.83 -26.40
N GLU A 137 16.06 -3.87 -27.04
CA GLU A 137 16.70 -2.90 -27.95
C GLU A 137 17.87 -2.14 -27.28
N ARG A 138 17.74 -1.86 -26.00
CA ARG A 138 18.77 -1.20 -25.20
C ARG A 138 19.89 -2.13 -24.73
N GLY A 139 19.77 -3.44 -24.97
CA GLY A 139 20.80 -4.42 -24.65
C GLY A 139 20.84 -4.85 -23.18
N PHE A 140 19.80 -4.58 -22.41
CA PHE A 140 19.72 -4.96 -20.99
C PHE A 140 19.05 -6.30 -20.73
N LEU A 141 18.60 -7.01 -21.78
CA LEU A 141 18.07 -8.37 -21.66
C LEU A 141 19.04 -9.39 -22.23
N HIS A 142 19.27 -10.46 -21.50
CA HIS A 142 20.02 -11.60 -21.95
C HIS A 142 19.26 -12.91 -21.72
N LYS A 143 19.58 -13.93 -22.49
CA LYS A 143 18.97 -15.26 -22.34
C LYS A 143 19.77 -16.09 -21.35
N GLU A 144 19.07 -16.76 -20.43
CA GLU A 144 19.63 -17.81 -19.60
C GLU A 144 18.84 -19.11 -19.77
N SER A 145 19.56 -20.21 -19.90
CA SER A 145 18.98 -21.54 -19.91
C SER A 145 19.06 -22.12 -18.50
N THR A 146 17.91 -22.37 -17.89
CA THR A 146 17.82 -22.98 -16.57
C THR A 146 17.06 -24.30 -16.64
N LEU A 147 17.39 -25.24 -15.74
CA LEU A 147 16.66 -26.49 -15.62
C LEU A 147 15.38 -26.27 -14.81
N GLN A 148 14.24 -26.71 -15.35
CA GLN A 148 12.95 -26.64 -14.68
C GLN A 148 12.25 -28.00 -14.70
N PHE A 149 11.51 -28.30 -13.67
CA PHE A 149 10.69 -29.52 -13.62
C PHE A 149 9.59 -29.50 -14.68
N TYR A 150 9.40 -30.61 -15.37
CA TYR A 150 8.39 -30.83 -16.40
C TYR A 150 7.58 -32.06 -16.08
N ASP A 151 6.26 -31.94 -16.00
CA ASP A 151 5.34 -33.07 -15.87
C ASP A 151 5.02 -33.63 -17.25
N THR A 152 5.45 -34.85 -17.51
CA THR A 152 5.26 -35.50 -18.82
C THR A 152 3.84 -36.00 -19.04
N GLU A 153 3.06 -36.24 -17.98
CA GLU A 153 1.66 -36.63 -18.08
C GLU A 153 0.75 -35.42 -18.27
N ALA A 154 0.94 -34.34 -17.50
CA ALA A 154 0.24 -33.08 -17.68
C ALA A 154 0.77 -32.24 -18.86
N GLN A 155 1.93 -32.63 -19.45
CA GLN A 155 2.61 -31.91 -20.54
C GLN A 155 2.87 -30.43 -20.23
N THR A 156 3.22 -30.09 -18.99
CA THR A 156 3.45 -28.72 -18.56
C THR A 156 4.69 -28.59 -17.68
N PHE A 157 5.32 -27.40 -17.69
CA PHE A 157 6.36 -27.04 -16.74
C PHE A 157 5.74 -26.79 -15.37
N LEU A 158 6.43 -27.23 -14.33
CA LEU A 158 5.98 -27.10 -12.96
C LEU A 158 6.64 -25.90 -12.29
N ASN A 159 5.84 -25.07 -11.66
CA ASN A 159 6.29 -23.96 -10.82
C ASN A 159 6.60 -24.42 -9.40
N GLY A 160 7.32 -23.62 -8.63
CA GLY A 160 7.88 -23.95 -7.32
C GLY A 160 7.01 -24.83 -6.44
N ARG A 161 5.76 -24.46 -6.15
CA ARG A 161 4.83 -25.21 -5.30
C ARG A 161 4.10 -26.36 -5.98
N GLN A 162 4.23 -26.48 -7.30
CA GLN A 162 3.70 -27.63 -8.05
C GLN A 162 4.62 -28.84 -8.02
N VAL A 163 5.81 -28.71 -7.42
CA VAL A 163 6.71 -29.82 -7.14
C VAL A 163 6.84 -29.99 -5.64
N VAL A 164 6.63 -31.17 -5.14
CA VAL A 164 6.77 -31.52 -3.73
C VAL A 164 7.79 -32.65 -3.58
N GLY A 165 8.60 -32.57 -2.54
CA GLY A 165 9.63 -33.54 -2.26
C GLY A 165 10.16 -33.42 -0.83
N HIS A 166 11.39 -33.86 -0.60
CA HIS A 166 12.04 -33.72 0.69
C HIS A 166 13.21 -32.74 0.59
N CYS A 167 13.37 -31.92 1.63
CA CYS A 167 14.45 -30.95 1.71
C CYS A 167 15.82 -31.63 1.68
N PRO A 168 16.75 -31.21 0.82
CA PRO A 168 18.09 -31.80 0.72
C PRO A 168 18.98 -31.47 1.94
N VAL A 169 18.60 -30.49 2.75
CA VAL A 169 19.38 -30.10 3.94
C VAL A 169 19.30 -31.20 4.99
N GLN A 170 20.45 -31.76 5.33
CA GLN A 170 20.54 -32.88 6.28
C GLN A 170 19.93 -32.51 7.64
N GLY A 171 19.06 -33.40 8.15
CA GLY A 171 18.38 -33.23 9.44
C GLY A 171 17.27 -32.17 9.42
N CYS A 172 16.85 -31.71 8.25
CA CYS A 172 15.65 -30.89 8.10
C CYS A 172 14.42 -31.70 8.50
N LYS A 173 13.52 -31.07 9.28
CA LYS A 173 12.26 -31.66 9.74
C LYS A 173 11.05 -31.07 9.00
N SER A 174 11.26 -30.44 7.85
CA SER A 174 10.18 -29.94 7.02
C SER A 174 9.33 -31.10 6.51
N GLU A 175 8.03 -30.97 6.63
CA GLU A 175 7.07 -31.94 6.07
C GLU A 175 6.85 -31.70 4.58
N HIS A 176 7.10 -30.48 4.11
CA HIS A 176 6.94 -30.09 2.71
C HIS A 176 8.17 -29.31 2.22
N ALA A 177 8.79 -29.86 1.18
CA ALA A 177 9.81 -29.19 0.41
C ALA A 177 9.31 -29.01 -1.02
N TYR A 178 9.55 -27.84 -1.59
CA TYR A 178 9.11 -27.46 -2.94
C TYR A 178 10.32 -27.42 -3.87
N ALA A 179 10.17 -26.90 -5.09
CA ALA A 179 11.22 -26.94 -6.08
C ALA A 179 12.54 -26.29 -5.59
N ASP A 180 12.47 -25.19 -4.86
CA ASP A 180 13.60 -24.30 -4.51
C ASP A 180 13.68 -23.93 -3.02
N GLU A 181 12.64 -24.28 -2.23
CA GLU A 181 12.61 -23.97 -0.79
C GLU A 181 11.78 -25.00 -0.01
N CYS A 182 11.98 -25.08 1.29
CA CYS A 182 11.11 -25.86 2.18
C CYS A 182 10.35 -24.96 3.17
N ASP A 183 9.33 -25.51 3.84
CA ASP A 183 8.50 -24.80 4.84
C ASP A 183 9.30 -24.16 5.98
N LEU A 184 10.52 -24.63 6.24
CA LEU A 184 11.43 -24.09 7.24
C LEU A 184 12.39 -23.03 6.66
N GLY A 185 12.23 -22.66 5.39
CA GLY A 185 12.99 -21.59 4.73
C GLY A 185 14.40 -21.98 4.29
N HIS A 186 14.71 -23.27 4.15
CA HIS A 186 15.94 -23.67 3.48
C HIS A 186 15.79 -23.51 1.99
N GLN A 187 16.71 -22.80 1.38
CA GLN A 187 16.81 -22.61 -0.07
C GLN A 187 17.83 -23.60 -0.66
N TYR A 188 17.53 -24.13 -1.84
CA TYR A 188 18.37 -25.10 -2.56
C TYR A 188 18.06 -25.02 -4.07
N ASP A 189 18.93 -25.58 -4.89
CA ASP A 189 18.66 -25.67 -6.32
C ASP A 189 17.61 -26.75 -6.60
N PRO A 190 16.72 -26.54 -7.58
CA PRO A 190 15.68 -27.52 -7.93
C PRO A 190 16.21 -28.94 -8.16
N VAL A 191 17.41 -29.07 -8.71
CA VAL A 191 18.06 -30.38 -8.95
C VAL A 191 18.41 -31.13 -7.67
N ASP A 192 18.51 -30.44 -6.53
CA ASP A 192 18.88 -31.03 -5.23
C ASP A 192 17.66 -31.58 -4.49
N LEU A 193 16.44 -31.26 -4.91
CA LEU A 193 15.21 -31.71 -4.26
C LEU A 193 15.13 -33.24 -4.25
N ILE A 194 14.97 -33.83 -3.07
CA ILE A 194 14.94 -35.27 -2.90
C ILE A 194 13.55 -35.83 -3.22
N ALA A 195 13.49 -36.85 -4.06
CA ALA A 195 12.26 -37.54 -4.47
C ALA A 195 11.14 -36.59 -4.96
N PRO A 196 11.42 -35.72 -5.95
CA PRO A 196 10.44 -34.77 -6.47
C PRO A 196 9.22 -35.49 -7.06
N LYS A 197 8.04 -34.95 -6.80
CA LYS A 197 6.76 -35.38 -7.37
C LYS A 197 5.97 -34.17 -7.86
N SER A 198 5.32 -34.31 -9.00
CA SER A 198 4.32 -33.35 -9.45
C SER A 198 3.13 -33.32 -8.47
N SER A 199 2.73 -32.16 -8.03
CA SER A 199 1.49 -32.03 -7.25
C SER A 199 0.24 -32.10 -8.14
N ILE A 200 0.42 -32.06 -9.46
CA ILE A 200 -0.67 -32.14 -10.46
C ILE A 200 -1.05 -33.60 -10.70
N THR A 201 -0.09 -34.42 -11.08
CA THR A 201 -0.34 -35.82 -11.49
C THR A 201 0.16 -36.86 -10.48
N GLY A 202 1.02 -36.47 -9.54
CA GLY A 202 1.70 -37.37 -8.60
C GLY A 202 2.89 -38.11 -9.22
N THR A 203 3.20 -37.92 -10.51
CA THR A 203 4.32 -38.53 -11.21
C THR A 203 5.64 -37.89 -10.83
N VAL A 204 6.75 -38.58 -11.13
CA VAL A 204 8.10 -38.02 -11.01
C VAL A 204 8.37 -37.13 -12.23
N PRO A 205 8.57 -35.81 -12.01
CA PRO A 205 8.81 -34.89 -13.12
C PRO A 205 10.23 -35.05 -13.70
N GLU A 206 10.38 -34.69 -14.96
CA GLU A 206 11.68 -34.60 -15.63
C GLU A 206 12.27 -33.20 -15.49
N MET A 207 13.60 -33.09 -15.48
CA MET A 207 14.29 -31.79 -15.62
C MET A 207 14.50 -31.48 -17.11
N ARG A 208 13.96 -30.35 -17.56
CA ARG A 208 14.13 -29.87 -18.94
C ARG A 208 14.73 -28.47 -18.97
N PRO A 209 15.62 -28.18 -19.93
CA PRO A 209 16.13 -26.82 -20.10
C PRO A 209 15.03 -25.89 -20.61
N VAL A 210 14.97 -24.70 -20.06
CA VAL A 210 14.07 -23.62 -20.45
C VAL A 210 14.87 -22.34 -20.61
N GLU A 211 14.70 -21.69 -21.74
CA GLU A 211 15.27 -20.37 -21.98
C GLU A 211 14.29 -19.30 -21.52
N ASN A 212 14.80 -18.35 -20.74
CA ASN A 212 14.06 -17.17 -20.29
C ASN A 212 14.91 -15.93 -20.48
N TRP A 213 14.24 -14.78 -20.53
CA TRP A 213 14.88 -13.47 -20.54
C TRP A 213 15.09 -12.96 -19.14
N TYR A 214 16.29 -12.46 -18.88
CA TYR A 214 16.71 -11.86 -17.61
C TYR A 214 17.20 -10.43 -17.88
N PHE A 215 16.84 -9.54 -16.99
CA PHE A 215 17.33 -8.17 -16.94
C PHE A 215 18.63 -8.12 -16.13
N ASP A 216 19.66 -7.46 -16.66
CA ASP A 216 20.97 -7.33 -16.02
C ASP A 216 20.92 -6.30 -14.87
N LEU A 217 20.21 -6.66 -13.81
CA LEU A 217 20.06 -5.82 -12.61
C LEU A 217 21.40 -5.46 -11.95
N PRO A 218 22.42 -6.36 -11.87
CA PRO A 218 23.76 -6.04 -11.36
C PRO A 218 24.45 -4.87 -12.06
N ALA A 219 24.20 -4.64 -13.35
CA ALA A 219 24.76 -3.51 -14.09
C ALA A 219 24.34 -2.14 -13.51
N PHE A 220 23.25 -2.08 -12.74
CA PHE A 220 22.73 -0.86 -12.13
C PHE A 220 23.18 -0.65 -10.69
N SER A 221 24.19 -1.41 -10.20
CA SER A 221 24.66 -1.36 -8.81
C SER A 221 25.07 0.05 -8.38
N GLU A 222 25.84 0.77 -9.21
CA GLU A 222 26.31 2.12 -8.88
C GLU A 222 25.14 3.12 -8.84
N PHE A 223 24.25 3.09 -9.83
CA PHE A 223 23.03 3.90 -9.83
C PHE A 223 22.20 3.68 -8.55
N LEU A 224 22.00 2.42 -8.14
CA LEU A 224 21.24 2.10 -6.94
C LEU A 224 21.95 2.57 -5.65
N LYS A 225 23.29 2.55 -5.60
CA LYS A 225 24.06 3.10 -4.47
C LYS A 225 23.89 4.62 -4.35
N GLU A 226 23.97 5.33 -5.47
CA GLU A 226 23.74 6.78 -5.52
C GLU A 226 22.32 7.09 -5.03
N ARG A 227 21.33 6.36 -5.53
CA ARG A 227 19.93 6.54 -5.11
C ARG A 227 19.70 6.24 -3.63
N VAL A 228 20.33 5.21 -3.06
CA VAL A 228 20.25 4.95 -1.60
C VAL A 228 20.77 6.14 -0.81
N GLN A 229 21.85 6.77 -1.28
CA GLN A 229 22.38 7.95 -0.61
C GLN A 229 21.40 9.13 -0.70
N GLU A 230 20.80 9.39 -1.86
CA GLU A 230 19.75 10.41 -2.02
C GLU A 230 18.58 10.16 -1.06
N LEU A 231 18.10 8.90 -0.98
CA LEU A 231 17.00 8.54 -0.10
C LEU A 231 17.35 8.66 1.40
N LYS A 232 18.61 8.46 1.79
CA LYS A 232 19.07 8.67 3.17
C LYS A 232 19.19 10.15 3.55
N ASP A 233 19.51 10.98 2.57
CA ASP A 233 19.66 12.42 2.76
C ASP A 233 18.32 13.16 2.77
N ASP A 234 17.24 12.49 2.33
CA ASP A 234 15.87 13.02 2.32
C ASP A 234 15.16 12.67 3.67
N PRO A 235 14.88 13.67 4.52
CA PRO A 235 14.24 13.46 5.82
C PRO A 235 12.77 13.03 5.73
N GLU A 236 12.18 13.03 4.53
CA GLU A 236 10.79 12.64 4.30
C GLU A 236 10.67 11.16 3.94
N VAL A 237 11.78 10.53 3.55
CA VAL A 237 11.82 9.10 3.23
C VAL A 237 11.94 8.27 4.51
N ARG A 238 11.10 7.25 4.62
CA ARG A 238 11.11 6.32 5.75
C ARG A 238 12.41 5.49 5.74
N ASP A 239 13.09 5.41 6.87
CA ASP A 239 14.35 4.68 7.04
C ASP A 239 14.35 3.24 6.52
N VAL A 240 13.21 2.55 6.61
CA VAL A 240 13.06 1.17 6.13
C VAL A 240 13.32 1.03 4.63
N VAL A 241 13.09 2.08 3.85
CA VAL A 241 13.27 2.06 2.39
C VAL A 241 14.75 1.98 2.03
N PRO A 242 15.60 2.99 2.34
CA PRO A 242 17.02 2.92 1.99
C PRO A 242 17.77 1.77 2.69
N GLN A 243 17.41 1.43 3.94
CA GLN A 243 18.00 0.30 4.65
C GLN A 243 17.76 -1.03 3.94
N THR A 244 16.52 -1.27 3.47
CA THR A 244 16.20 -2.51 2.76
C THR A 244 16.88 -2.58 1.40
N ILE A 245 16.94 -1.47 0.66
CA ILE A 245 17.63 -1.42 -0.65
C ILE A 245 19.12 -1.72 -0.46
N GLU A 246 19.76 -1.11 0.54
CA GLU A 246 21.17 -1.30 0.84
C GLU A 246 21.55 -2.77 1.15
N GLU A 247 20.62 -3.54 1.77
CA GLU A 247 20.85 -4.96 2.00
C GLU A 247 21.09 -5.76 0.70
N PHE A 248 20.48 -5.35 -0.42
CA PHE A 248 20.65 -5.99 -1.72
C PHE A 248 21.90 -5.52 -2.46
N LEU A 249 22.49 -4.40 -2.05
CA LEU A 249 23.74 -3.87 -2.62
C LEU A 249 24.99 -4.44 -1.94
N ALA A 250 24.80 -5.30 -0.95
CA ALA A 250 25.89 -6.00 -0.28
C ALA A 250 26.61 -6.97 -1.24
N PRO A 251 27.92 -7.20 -1.06
CA PRO A 251 28.63 -8.23 -1.80
C PRO A 251 28.01 -9.62 -1.57
N PRO A 252 28.30 -10.59 -2.45
CA PRO A 252 27.82 -11.96 -2.27
C PRO A 252 28.35 -12.56 -0.96
N VAL A 253 27.48 -12.86 0.00
CA VAL A 253 27.83 -13.35 1.34
C VAL A 253 27.09 -14.65 1.66
N VAL A 254 27.80 -15.54 2.36
CA VAL A 254 27.23 -16.70 3.03
C VAL A 254 27.34 -16.51 4.54
N TYR A 255 26.21 -16.61 5.26
CA TYR A 255 26.19 -16.57 6.72
C TYR A 255 26.26 -18.00 7.29
N VAL A 256 27.22 -18.26 8.13
CA VAL A 256 27.42 -19.55 8.81
C VAL A 256 27.37 -19.35 10.32
N LYS A 257 26.68 -20.24 11.04
CA LYS A 257 26.58 -20.15 12.51
C LYS A 257 27.95 -20.33 13.17
N ASN A 258 28.20 -19.58 14.24
CA ASN A 258 29.47 -19.64 15.00
C ASN A 258 29.84 -21.05 15.48
N GLU A 259 28.84 -21.89 15.79
CA GLU A 259 29.06 -23.29 16.20
C GLU A 259 29.72 -24.17 15.12
N ALA A 260 29.65 -23.75 13.85
CA ALA A 260 30.25 -24.47 12.72
C ALA A 260 31.61 -23.90 12.29
N GLU A 261 32.21 -22.95 13.03
CA GLU A 261 33.48 -22.31 12.64
C GLU A 261 34.63 -23.31 12.51
N GLU A 262 34.73 -24.32 13.42
CA GLU A 262 35.75 -25.34 13.35
C GLU A 262 35.61 -26.21 12.08
N ALA A 263 34.39 -26.62 11.75
CA ALA A 263 34.10 -27.37 10.53
C ALA A 263 34.39 -26.56 9.28
N TYR A 264 34.08 -25.27 9.28
CA TYR A 264 34.42 -24.35 8.20
C TYR A 264 35.95 -24.25 8.03
N ARG A 265 36.72 -24.03 9.10
CA ARG A 265 38.18 -23.92 9.05
C ARG A 265 38.86 -25.16 8.47
N ALA A 266 38.25 -26.34 8.65
CA ALA A 266 38.77 -27.59 8.10
C ALA A 266 38.64 -27.68 6.57
N ILE A 267 37.74 -26.90 5.93
CA ILE A 267 37.51 -26.90 4.48
C ILE A 267 37.81 -25.55 3.84
N ALA A 268 38.19 -24.53 4.58
CA ALA A 268 38.34 -23.15 4.08
C ALA A 268 39.20 -23.05 2.83
N ASP A 269 40.31 -23.80 2.77
CA ASP A 269 41.25 -23.82 1.63
C ASP A 269 40.64 -24.52 0.38
N THR A 270 39.52 -25.22 0.52
CA THR A 270 38.85 -25.87 -0.62
C THR A 270 37.75 -25.01 -1.22
N LEU A 271 37.34 -23.94 -0.53
CA LEU A 271 36.35 -22.99 -0.99
C LEU A 271 36.97 -22.02 -2.00
N PRO A 272 36.18 -21.44 -2.92
CA PRO A 272 36.62 -20.28 -3.70
C PRO A 272 37.18 -19.17 -2.82
N GLU A 273 37.99 -18.29 -3.42
CA GLU A 273 38.60 -17.16 -2.70
C GLU A 273 37.50 -16.31 -2.02
N HIS A 274 37.66 -16.08 -0.73
CA HIS A 274 36.68 -15.36 0.07
C HIS A 274 37.33 -14.68 1.28
N VAL A 275 36.64 -13.68 1.81
CA VAL A 275 37.03 -12.98 3.02
C VAL A 275 36.19 -13.51 4.20
N PHE A 276 36.89 -14.05 5.21
CA PHE A 276 36.24 -14.42 6.47
C PHE A 276 36.04 -13.18 7.34
N ARG A 277 34.81 -12.90 7.72
CA ARG A 277 34.41 -11.86 8.66
C ARG A 277 33.85 -12.48 9.92
N PRO A 278 34.48 -12.32 11.09
CA PRO A 278 34.00 -12.89 12.34
C PRO A 278 32.67 -12.27 12.72
N ALA A 279 31.85 -13.03 13.46
CA ALA A 279 30.57 -12.53 13.93
C ALA A 279 30.73 -11.27 14.79
N GLU A 280 29.96 -10.26 14.51
CA GLU A 280 29.87 -9.07 15.35
C GLU A 280 29.32 -9.41 16.75
N LYS A 281 29.64 -8.57 17.73
CA LYS A 281 29.19 -8.75 19.11
C LYS A 281 27.65 -8.88 19.18
N GLY A 282 27.19 -10.05 19.61
CA GLY A 282 25.76 -10.37 19.73
C GLY A 282 25.15 -11.08 18.52
N LYS A 283 25.84 -11.19 17.40
CA LYS A 283 25.42 -11.99 16.25
C LYS A 283 25.85 -13.47 16.43
N GLN A 284 25.04 -14.38 15.93
CA GLN A 284 25.24 -15.83 16.05
C GLN A 284 25.92 -16.45 14.81
N SER A 285 26.25 -15.65 13.80
CA SER A 285 26.80 -16.09 12.52
C SER A 285 27.97 -15.24 12.12
N PHE A 286 29.02 -15.86 11.60
CA PHE A 286 30.07 -15.23 10.85
C PHE A 286 29.74 -15.18 9.36
N GLU A 287 30.48 -14.41 8.58
CA GLU A 287 30.22 -14.14 7.17
C GLU A 287 31.39 -14.62 6.32
N LEU A 288 31.07 -15.22 5.17
CA LEU A 288 32.02 -15.52 4.08
C LEU A 288 31.64 -14.63 2.91
N GLU A 289 32.46 -13.63 2.63
CA GLU A 289 32.25 -12.66 1.56
C GLU A 289 33.04 -13.09 0.33
N PHE A 290 32.33 -13.18 -0.81
CA PHE A 290 32.90 -13.59 -2.10
C PHE A 290 32.97 -12.41 -3.05
N SER A 291 33.90 -12.49 -4.01
CA SER A 291 34.10 -11.45 -5.03
C SER A 291 33.02 -11.51 -6.14
N SER A 292 32.41 -12.68 -6.33
CA SER A 292 31.36 -12.91 -7.35
C SER A 292 30.27 -13.83 -6.83
N ILE A 293 29.12 -13.81 -7.52
CA ILE A 293 28.00 -14.73 -7.27
C ILE A 293 28.43 -16.16 -7.62
N GLU A 294 29.18 -16.34 -8.69
CA GLU A 294 29.69 -17.63 -9.15
C GLU A 294 30.56 -18.30 -8.07
N ASP A 295 31.47 -17.57 -7.44
CA ASP A 295 32.30 -18.07 -6.36
C ASP A 295 31.49 -18.43 -5.13
N ARG A 296 30.52 -17.58 -4.76
CA ARG A 296 29.57 -17.85 -3.68
C ARG A 296 28.78 -19.13 -3.92
N ASP A 297 28.25 -19.30 -5.14
CA ASP A 297 27.41 -20.46 -5.48
C ASP A 297 28.24 -21.73 -5.63
N ALA A 298 29.51 -21.64 -6.09
CA ALA A 298 30.44 -22.75 -6.08
C ALA A 298 30.83 -23.20 -4.65
N ALA A 299 30.79 -22.30 -3.66
CA ALA A 299 31.04 -22.65 -2.26
C ALA A 299 29.88 -23.46 -1.63
N ARG A 300 28.63 -23.31 -2.09
CA ARG A 300 27.42 -23.93 -1.51
C ARG A 300 27.52 -25.46 -1.42
N PRO A 301 27.77 -26.21 -2.50
CA PRO A 301 27.87 -27.65 -2.41
C PRO A 301 29.04 -28.11 -1.51
N LEU A 302 30.12 -27.36 -1.45
CA LEU A 302 31.27 -27.70 -0.59
C LEU A 302 30.91 -27.55 0.90
N LEU A 303 30.21 -26.47 1.26
CA LEU A 303 29.69 -26.26 2.62
C LEU A 303 28.66 -27.35 2.99
N ALA A 304 27.72 -27.65 2.08
CA ALA A 304 26.71 -28.66 2.28
C ALA A 304 27.32 -30.07 2.49
N ASN A 305 28.30 -30.45 1.68
CA ASN A 305 29.01 -31.74 1.82
C ASN A 305 29.78 -31.87 3.14
N ALA A 306 30.22 -30.74 3.70
CA ALA A 306 30.83 -30.69 5.01
C ALA A 306 29.80 -30.63 6.17
N ASN A 307 28.51 -30.76 5.91
CA ASN A 307 27.42 -30.62 6.88
C ASN A 307 27.35 -29.24 7.57
N ILE A 308 27.85 -28.20 6.93
CA ILE A 308 27.80 -26.84 7.43
C ILE A 308 26.49 -26.21 6.98
N ARG A 309 25.61 -25.84 7.93
CA ARG A 309 24.40 -25.09 7.65
C ARG A 309 24.72 -23.63 7.40
N PHE A 310 24.20 -23.09 6.33
CA PHE A 310 24.41 -21.70 5.93
C PHE A 310 23.12 -21.04 5.45
N ARG A 311 23.15 -19.72 5.38
CA ARG A 311 22.13 -18.88 4.78
C ARG A 311 22.80 -17.93 3.80
N MET A 312 22.19 -17.74 2.64
CA MET A 312 22.67 -16.77 1.64
C MET A 312 22.36 -15.35 2.10
N GLY A 313 23.30 -14.44 1.89
CA GLY A 313 23.06 -13.01 1.97
C GLY A 313 22.28 -12.50 0.75
N LYS A 314 21.61 -11.38 0.93
CA LYS A 314 21.00 -10.67 -0.18
C LYS A 314 22.10 -10.03 -1.04
N THR A 315 21.96 -10.09 -2.35
CA THR A 315 22.82 -9.41 -3.32
C THR A 315 22.06 -9.22 -4.62
N LEU A 316 22.52 -8.31 -5.49
CA LEU A 316 21.92 -8.14 -6.81
C LEU A 316 22.21 -9.38 -7.67
N VAL A 317 21.18 -9.91 -8.26
CA VAL A 317 21.22 -11.01 -9.23
C VAL A 317 20.45 -10.61 -10.49
N PRO A 318 20.72 -11.23 -11.65
CA PRO A 318 19.88 -11.00 -12.83
C PRO A 318 18.39 -11.17 -12.49
N PHE A 319 17.58 -10.22 -12.94
CA PHE A 319 16.16 -10.18 -12.61
C PHE A 319 15.35 -10.85 -13.71
N ARG A 320 14.69 -11.96 -13.39
CA ARG A 320 13.92 -12.73 -14.35
C ARG A 320 12.74 -11.91 -14.87
N ILE A 321 12.61 -11.81 -16.20
CA ILE A 321 11.52 -11.08 -16.88
C ILE A 321 10.45 -12.03 -17.38
N THR A 322 10.84 -13.18 -17.94
CA THR A 322 9.88 -14.12 -18.54
C THR A 322 9.80 -15.44 -17.80
N GLY A 323 8.74 -16.16 -18.06
CA GLY A 323 8.46 -17.50 -17.59
C GLY A 323 7.65 -18.27 -18.65
N ASN A 324 7.34 -19.50 -18.35
CA ASN A 324 6.58 -20.40 -19.22
C ASN A 324 5.35 -20.93 -18.49
N ILE A 325 4.57 -20.03 -17.92
CA ILE A 325 3.27 -20.33 -17.33
C ILE A 325 2.18 -20.09 -18.38
N GLU A 326 1.16 -20.95 -18.40
CA GLU A 326 0.07 -20.84 -19.38
C GLU A 326 -0.78 -19.59 -19.20
N TRP A 327 -0.98 -19.17 -17.96
CA TRP A 327 -1.77 -17.99 -17.58
C TRP A 327 -0.86 -16.84 -17.18
N GLY A 328 -0.64 -15.88 -18.07
CA GLY A 328 0.24 -14.72 -17.89
C GLY A 328 0.13 -13.74 -19.04
N VAL A 329 0.66 -12.54 -18.87
CA VAL A 329 0.88 -11.57 -19.96
C VAL A 329 1.79 -12.24 -21.00
N LYS A 330 1.42 -12.23 -22.27
CA LYS A 330 2.25 -12.80 -23.33
C LYS A 330 3.50 -11.95 -23.53
N ALA A 331 4.66 -12.59 -23.51
CA ALA A 331 5.91 -11.93 -23.86
C ALA A 331 6.05 -11.78 -25.38
N PRO A 332 6.67 -10.69 -25.88
CA PRO A 332 6.96 -10.55 -27.31
C PRO A 332 7.93 -11.64 -27.79
N VAL A 333 7.85 -11.97 -29.07
CA VAL A 333 8.81 -12.89 -29.72
C VAL A 333 10.11 -12.13 -29.98
N ILE A 334 11.15 -12.46 -29.24
CA ILE A 334 12.46 -11.81 -29.33
C ILE A 334 13.51 -12.88 -29.66
N ASP A 335 14.35 -12.62 -30.68
CA ASP A 335 15.45 -13.48 -31.08
C ASP A 335 15.03 -14.94 -31.30
N GLY A 336 13.82 -15.14 -31.87
CA GLY A 336 13.24 -16.45 -32.18
C GLY A 336 12.74 -17.25 -30.97
N VAL A 337 12.77 -16.69 -29.76
CA VAL A 337 12.17 -17.29 -28.57
C VAL A 337 10.71 -16.89 -28.49
N GLU A 338 9.82 -17.88 -28.53
CA GLU A 338 8.37 -17.70 -28.55
C GLU A 338 7.68 -18.54 -27.48
N GLY A 339 6.41 -18.25 -27.20
CA GLY A 339 5.60 -19.02 -26.25
C GLY A 339 5.88 -18.70 -24.76
N LEU A 340 6.68 -17.68 -24.48
CA LEU A 340 6.91 -17.22 -23.11
C LEU A 340 5.80 -16.27 -22.63
N THR A 341 5.62 -16.22 -21.32
CA THR A 341 4.83 -15.21 -20.62
C THR A 341 5.73 -14.31 -19.77
N VAL A 342 5.28 -13.11 -19.49
CA VAL A 342 5.97 -12.24 -18.53
C VAL A 342 5.77 -12.82 -17.13
N TRP A 343 6.83 -12.83 -16.34
CA TRP A 343 6.72 -13.24 -14.95
C TRP A 343 5.89 -12.22 -14.15
N CYS A 344 5.05 -12.67 -13.22
CA CYS A 344 4.09 -11.82 -12.54
C CYS A 344 4.72 -10.65 -11.74
N TRP A 345 5.93 -10.80 -11.23
CA TRP A 345 6.58 -9.75 -10.47
C TRP A 345 7.06 -8.56 -11.31
N PRO A 346 7.79 -8.74 -12.44
CA PRO A 346 8.14 -7.61 -13.29
C PRO A 346 6.93 -6.86 -13.82
N GLU A 347 5.90 -7.56 -14.36
CA GLU A 347 4.77 -6.89 -14.98
C GLU A 347 3.97 -6.02 -14.02
N SER A 348 3.87 -6.43 -12.76
CA SER A 348 3.20 -5.66 -11.73
C SER A 348 3.87 -4.31 -11.43
N LEU A 349 5.17 -4.15 -11.76
CA LEU A 349 5.91 -2.91 -11.54
C LEU A 349 5.49 -1.78 -12.49
N TRP A 350 5.05 -2.11 -13.72
CA TRP A 350 4.56 -1.13 -14.68
C TRP A 350 3.04 -1.17 -14.89
N ALA A 351 2.32 -2.10 -14.27
CA ALA A 351 0.86 -2.15 -14.31
C ALA A 351 0.18 -0.82 -13.90
N PRO A 352 0.66 -0.06 -12.90
CA PRO A 352 0.08 1.24 -12.57
C PRO A 352 0.15 2.27 -13.71
N ILE A 353 1.15 2.19 -14.60
CA ILE A 353 1.22 3.01 -15.82
C ILE A 353 0.08 2.62 -16.75
N SER A 354 -0.12 1.32 -16.98
CA SER A 354 -1.23 0.80 -17.79
C SER A 354 -2.59 1.23 -17.26
N PHE A 355 -2.76 1.19 -15.93
CA PHE A 355 -4.00 1.65 -15.28
C PHE A 355 -4.19 3.16 -15.41
N THR A 356 -3.12 3.96 -15.34
CA THR A 356 -3.18 5.41 -15.62
C THR A 356 -3.64 5.68 -17.06
N MET A 357 -3.13 4.91 -18.02
CA MET A 357 -3.57 5.00 -19.42
C MET A 357 -5.03 4.61 -19.58
N ALA A 358 -5.48 3.55 -18.92
CA ALA A 358 -6.87 3.11 -18.93
C ALA A 358 -7.83 4.14 -18.30
N VAL A 359 -7.39 4.85 -17.23
CA VAL A 359 -8.14 5.99 -16.67
C VAL A 359 -8.29 7.10 -17.71
N ASN A 360 -7.21 7.45 -18.41
CA ASN A 360 -7.26 8.49 -19.44
C ASN A 360 -8.21 8.11 -20.59
N ASP A 361 -8.17 6.85 -21.04
CA ASP A 361 -9.13 6.33 -22.03
C ASP A 361 -10.58 6.47 -21.53
N LYS A 362 -10.85 6.09 -20.28
CA LYS A 362 -12.18 6.22 -19.65
C LYS A 362 -12.66 7.68 -19.57
N LEU A 363 -11.74 8.62 -19.36
CA LEU A 363 -12.02 10.05 -19.30
C LEU A 363 -12.07 10.71 -20.69
N GLY A 364 -11.82 9.98 -21.78
CA GLY A 364 -11.74 10.52 -23.13
C GLY A 364 -10.54 11.43 -23.37
N LEU A 365 -9.49 11.31 -22.55
CA LEU A 365 -8.25 12.06 -22.70
C LEU A 365 -7.31 11.37 -23.69
N PRO A 366 -6.37 12.09 -24.31
CA PRO A 366 -5.32 11.48 -25.11
C PRO A 366 -4.56 10.44 -24.27
N ARG A 367 -4.35 9.24 -24.82
CA ARG A 367 -3.62 8.18 -24.10
C ARG A 367 -2.21 8.65 -23.71
N SER A 368 -1.55 9.45 -24.55
CA SER A 368 -0.22 10.03 -24.28
C SER A 368 -0.17 10.91 -23.01
N SER A 369 -1.31 11.40 -22.51
CA SER A 369 -1.35 12.22 -21.29
C SER A 369 -0.97 11.46 -20.01
N TRP A 370 -0.76 10.14 -20.07
CA TRP A 370 -0.13 9.39 -18.96
C TRP A 370 1.26 9.94 -18.64
N GLN A 371 1.98 10.46 -19.65
CA GLN A 371 3.31 11.05 -19.48
C GLN A 371 3.29 12.32 -18.60
N ASP A 372 2.18 13.06 -18.60
CA ASP A 372 1.99 14.22 -17.72
C ASP A 372 2.04 13.85 -16.24
N PHE A 373 1.77 12.59 -15.90
CA PHE A 373 1.76 12.06 -14.54
C PHE A 373 3.01 11.25 -14.17
N TRP A 374 3.64 10.61 -15.16
CA TRP A 374 4.77 9.69 -14.90
C TRP A 374 6.12 10.22 -15.36
N CYS A 375 6.12 11.21 -16.26
CA CYS A 375 7.35 11.72 -16.88
C CYS A 375 7.59 13.21 -16.63
N SER A 376 6.63 13.96 -16.09
CA SER A 376 6.73 15.39 -15.89
C SER A 376 7.45 15.77 -14.61
N ASP A 377 8.21 16.89 -14.61
CA ASP A 377 8.89 17.43 -13.44
C ASP A 377 7.93 18.02 -12.40
N ASP A 378 6.70 18.33 -12.79
CA ASP A 378 5.66 18.88 -11.95
C ASP A 378 4.70 17.80 -11.39
N ALA A 379 5.00 16.53 -11.63
CA ALA A 379 4.22 15.40 -11.17
C ALA A 379 5.01 14.54 -10.17
N CYS A 380 4.29 13.85 -9.28
CA CYS A 380 4.85 12.89 -8.35
C CYS A 380 4.02 11.59 -8.33
N VAL A 381 4.71 10.45 -8.27
CA VAL A 381 4.08 9.14 -8.13
C VAL A 381 4.37 8.59 -6.74
N TYR A 382 3.33 8.43 -5.94
CA TYR A 382 3.39 7.88 -4.59
C TYR A 382 2.91 6.43 -4.59
N GLN A 383 3.78 5.49 -4.22
CA GLN A 383 3.48 4.06 -4.24
C GLN A 383 3.34 3.51 -2.81
N PHE A 384 2.11 3.20 -2.41
CA PHE A 384 1.80 2.57 -1.13
C PHE A 384 1.96 1.05 -1.23
N ILE A 385 2.93 0.51 -0.53
CA ILE A 385 3.30 -0.92 -0.55
C ILE A 385 3.52 -1.47 0.86
N GLY A 386 3.46 -2.79 1.00
CA GLY A 386 4.01 -3.49 2.16
C GLY A 386 5.55 -3.53 2.08
N GLN A 387 6.22 -3.46 3.21
CA GLN A 387 7.70 -3.50 3.29
C GLN A 387 8.32 -4.75 2.64
N ASP A 388 7.58 -5.84 2.54
CA ASP A 388 8.01 -7.08 1.88
C ASP A 388 8.13 -6.95 0.35
N ASN A 389 7.60 -5.88 -0.24
CA ASN A 389 7.71 -5.58 -1.67
C ASN A 389 8.87 -4.62 -2.02
N LEU A 390 9.66 -4.18 -1.03
CA LEU A 390 10.73 -3.19 -1.25
C LEU A 390 11.81 -3.65 -2.23
N TYR A 391 12.07 -4.96 -2.36
CA TYR A 391 12.98 -5.45 -3.41
C TYR A 391 12.49 -5.08 -4.81
N PHE A 392 11.20 -5.29 -5.08
CA PHE A 392 10.63 -5.05 -6.40
C PHE A 392 10.52 -3.56 -6.70
N TYR A 393 9.96 -2.78 -5.78
CA TYR A 393 9.70 -1.36 -6.00
C TYR A 393 10.90 -0.44 -5.68
N GLY A 394 11.82 -0.87 -4.82
CA GLY A 394 12.99 -0.08 -4.40
C GLY A 394 14.30 -0.45 -5.11
N VAL A 395 14.39 -1.66 -5.66
CA VAL A 395 15.60 -2.14 -6.36
C VAL A 395 15.31 -2.38 -7.83
N ALA A 396 14.39 -3.30 -8.17
CA ALA A 396 14.15 -3.68 -9.56
C ALA A 396 13.51 -2.55 -10.37
N GLN A 397 12.43 -1.92 -9.89
CA GLN A 397 11.73 -0.86 -10.61
C GLN A 397 12.61 0.35 -10.93
N PRO A 398 13.39 0.94 -9.99
CA PRO A 398 14.28 2.04 -10.29
C PRO A 398 15.31 1.72 -11.36
N ALA A 399 15.88 0.52 -11.34
CA ALA A 399 16.83 0.06 -12.34
C ALA A 399 16.17 -0.13 -13.72
N LEU A 400 14.95 -0.69 -13.77
CA LEU A 400 14.17 -0.81 -14.99
C LEU A 400 13.84 0.56 -15.62
N TRP A 401 13.48 1.56 -14.79
CA TRP A 401 13.24 2.95 -15.26
C TRP A 401 14.51 3.58 -15.82
N GLU A 402 15.64 3.38 -15.14
CA GLU A 402 16.94 3.89 -15.59
C GLU A 402 17.37 3.23 -16.90
N ALA A 403 17.11 1.93 -17.08
CA ALA A 403 17.43 1.20 -18.30
C ALA A 403 16.69 1.72 -19.54
N LEU A 404 15.53 2.37 -19.37
CA LEU A 404 14.78 2.97 -20.47
C LEU A 404 15.34 4.35 -20.91
N ARG A 405 16.28 4.93 -20.18
CA ARG A 405 16.88 6.21 -20.53
C ARG A 405 17.87 6.11 -21.68
N PRO A 406 17.96 7.19 -22.52
CA PRO A 406 17.06 8.32 -22.63
C PRO A 406 15.70 7.89 -23.21
N GLY A 407 14.62 8.59 -22.83
CA GLY A 407 13.26 8.27 -23.26
C GLY A 407 12.46 7.45 -22.24
N SER A 408 11.40 6.80 -22.69
CA SER A 408 10.50 5.99 -21.86
C SER A 408 10.02 4.72 -22.58
N ILE A 409 8.90 4.14 -22.16
CA ILE A 409 8.34 2.90 -22.75
C ILE A 409 8.02 3.07 -24.23
N PHE A 410 7.44 4.21 -24.61
CA PHE A 410 7.03 4.51 -25.98
C PHE A 410 7.79 5.70 -26.52
N GLY A 411 8.06 5.69 -27.83
CA GLY A 411 8.73 6.77 -28.54
C GLY A 411 10.24 6.59 -28.63
N ASP A 412 10.87 7.60 -29.22
CA ASP A 412 12.31 7.67 -29.46
C ASP A 412 13.06 8.17 -28.22
N ASP A 413 14.37 8.36 -28.35
CA ASP A 413 15.24 8.86 -27.30
C ASP A 413 14.92 10.28 -26.82
N ASP A 414 14.18 11.06 -27.62
CA ASP A 414 13.67 12.39 -27.26
C ASP A 414 12.36 12.35 -26.46
N ALA A 415 11.76 11.18 -26.24
CA ALA A 415 10.52 11.03 -25.47
C ALA A 415 10.75 11.39 -23.98
N PRO A 416 9.70 11.91 -23.29
CA PRO A 416 9.80 12.21 -21.87
C PRO A 416 10.23 11.01 -21.03
N VAL A 417 11.16 11.22 -20.11
CA VAL A 417 11.79 10.17 -19.29
C VAL A 417 10.90 9.82 -18.09
N LEU A 418 10.76 8.53 -17.79
CA LEU A 418 10.10 8.07 -16.57
C LEU A 418 10.78 8.64 -15.32
N ARG A 419 9.97 9.21 -14.43
CA ARG A 419 10.44 9.73 -13.13
C ARG A 419 10.51 8.61 -12.10
N GLN A 420 11.52 8.67 -11.24
CA GLN A 420 11.59 7.81 -10.07
C GLN A 420 10.43 8.10 -9.11
N THR A 421 9.93 7.08 -8.45
CA THR A 421 8.74 7.14 -7.61
C THR A 421 9.08 7.34 -6.13
N THR A 422 8.13 7.88 -5.38
CA THR A 422 8.20 7.99 -3.92
C THR A 422 7.55 6.77 -3.28
N LEU A 423 8.32 5.99 -2.54
CA LEU A 423 7.84 4.75 -1.91
C LEU A 423 7.32 5.01 -0.49
N ILE A 424 6.07 4.66 -0.28
CA ILE A 424 5.42 4.70 1.03
C ILE A 424 5.27 3.25 1.54
N ALA A 425 6.37 2.73 2.09
CA ALA A 425 6.40 1.36 2.59
C ALA A 425 5.83 1.27 4.01
N ASN A 426 4.73 0.55 4.19
CA ASN A 426 4.13 0.27 5.48
C ASN A 426 4.65 -1.04 6.06
N HIS A 427 4.86 -1.06 7.37
CA HIS A 427 5.11 -2.27 8.13
C HIS A 427 3.87 -3.16 8.20
N HIS A 428 4.05 -4.41 8.63
CA HIS A 428 2.95 -5.38 8.65
C HIS A 428 1.89 -5.07 9.72
N LEU A 429 0.65 -5.15 9.31
CA LEU A 429 -0.49 -5.23 10.21
C LEU A 429 -0.68 -6.70 10.62
N LEU A 430 -0.49 -6.97 11.92
CA LEU A 430 -0.49 -8.32 12.48
C LEU A 430 -1.88 -8.66 13.06
N LEU A 431 -2.29 -9.94 13.05
CA LEU A 431 -3.41 -10.39 13.88
C LEU A 431 -2.87 -10.77 15.27
N GLY A 432 -3.19 -9.95 16.27
CA GLY A 432 -2.54 -10.05 17.57
C GLY A 432 -1.03 -9.77 17.45
N ASN A 433 -0.20 -10.80 17.54
CA ASN A 433 1.26 -10.70 17.44
C ASN A 433 1.84 -11.53 16.26
N LYS A 434 0.98 -12.09 15.39
CA LYS A 434 1.41 -12.93 14.27
C LYS A 434 1.10 -12.27 12.94
N LYS A 435 1.99 -12.42 11.96
CA LYS A 435 1.72 -11.96 10.58
C LYS A 435 0.43 -12.63 10.10
N ALA A 436 -0.50 -11.84 9.59
CA ALA A 436 -1.69 -12.36 8.94
C ALA A 436 -1.26 -13.07 7.65
N SER A 437 -1.31 -14.39 7.67
CA SER A 437 -1.02 -15.21 6.50
C SER A 437 -2.24 -16.04 6.17
N SER A 438 -2.67 -15.97 4.94
CA SER A 438 -3.79 -16.77 4.43
C SER A 438 -3.46 -18.27 4.34
N SER A 439 -2.18 -18.63 4.42
CA SER A 439 -1.69 -20.03 4.50
C SER A 439 -1.42 -20.51 5.94
N GLY A 440 -1.56 -19.63 6.94
CA GLY A 440 -1.36 -19.99 8.35
C GLY A 440 -2.50 -20.82 8.95
N SER A 441 -2.23 -21.49 10.07
CA SER A 441 -3.23 -22.28 10.82
C SER A 441 -4.39 -21.44 11.39
N VAL A 442 -4.16 -20.14 11.62
CA VAL A 442 -5.19 -19.19 12.05
C VAL A 442 -5.46 -18.25 10.87
N LYS A 443 -6.62 -18.39 10.25
CA LYS A 443 -7.05 -17.52 9.18
C LYS A 443 -7.38 -16.14 9.76
N PRO A 444 -6.82 -15.04 9.19
CA PRO A 444 -7.23 -13.71 9.56
C PRO A 444 -8.68 -13.46 9.12
N PRO A 445 -9.45 -12.64 9.85
CA PRO A 445 -10.76 -12.22 9.36
C PRO A 445 -10.60 -11.51 8.00
N THR A 446 -11.55 -11.76 7.10
CA THR A 446 -11.66 -10.98 5.87
C THR A 446 -12.02 -9.54 6.23
N ALA A 447 -11.75 -8.62 5.31
CA ALA A 447 -12.12 -7.23 5.51
C ALA A 447 -13.66 -7.06 5.59
N ASP A 448 -14.41 -7.88 4.85
CA ASP A 448 -15.90 -7.89 4.90
C ASP A 448 -16.42 -8.33 6.27
N GLU A 449 -15.82 -9.37 6.88
CA GLU A 449 -16.23 -9.85 8.21
C GLU A 449 -16.06 -8.79 9.32
N LEU A 450 -15.14 -7.84 9.15
CA LEU A 450 -15.01 -6.71 10.08
C LEU A 450 -16.19 -5.75 10.00
N LEU A 451 -16.78 -5.58 8.82
CA LEU A 451 -17.94 -4.72 8.60
C LEU A 451 -19.23 -5.25 9.25
N ASP A 452 -19.26 -6.50 9.73
CA ASP A 452 -20.33 -7.02 10.56
C ASP A 452 -20.33 -6.43 12.00
N TYR A 453 -19.25 -5.78 12.40
CA TYR A 453 -19.04 -5.27 13.76
C TYR A 453 -18.69 -3.78 13.84
N TYR A 454 -18.16 -3.21 12.76
CA TYR A 454 -17.66 -1.84 12.72
C TYR A 454 -18.16 -1.10 11.49
N THR A 455 -18.32 0.21 11.59
CA THR A 455 -18.51 1.04 10.39
C THR A 455 -17.18 1.20 9.64
N PRO A 456 -17.21 1.44 8.34
CA PRO A 456 -15.99 1.72 7.57
C PRO A 456 -15.15 2.84 8.18
N GLU A 457 -15.78 3.93 8.62
CA GLU A 457 -15.09 5.08 9.19
C GLU A 457 -14.42 4.79 10.53
N GLN A 458 -15.02 3.93 11.36
CA GLN A 458 -14.37 3.47 12.59
C GLN A 458 -13.09 2.70 12.30
N LEU A 459 -13.13 1.81 11.30
CA LEU A 459 -11.97 1.03 10.88
C LEU A 459 -10.91 1.89 10.19
N ARG A 460 -11.31 2.79 9.30
CA ARG A 460 -10.39 3.73 8.63
C ARG A 460 -9.61 4.55 9.65
N ALA A 461 -10.30 5.22 10.57
CA ALA A 461 -9.67 6.01 11.63
C ALA A 461 -8.73 5.16 12.51
N HIS A 462 -9.14 3.93 12.85
CA HIS A 462 -8.31 3.05 13.65
C HIS A 462 -7.06 2.57 12.89
N PHE A 463 -7.18 2.12 11.65
CA PHE A 463 -6.04 1.67 10.84
C PHE A 463 -4.98 2.76 10.67
N LEU A 464 -5.40 4.01 10.41
CA LEU A 464 -4.49 5.14 10.26
C LEU A 464 -3.79 5.52 11.58
N ALA A 465 -4.43 5.27 12.72
CA ALA A 465 -3.84 5.55 14.03
C ALA A 465 -2.84 4.50 14.54
N LEU A 466 -2.67 3.37 13.82
CA LEU A 466 -1.81 2.27 14.29
C LEU A 466 -0.30 2.50 14.18
N GLY A 467 0.15 3.44 13.35
CA GLY A 467 1.57 3.76 13.19
C GLY A 467 2.36 2.71 12.39
N LEU A 468 1.79 2.27 11.27
CA LEU A 468 2.43 1.31 10.36
C LEU A 468 3.62 1.90 9.58
N ASP A 469 3.81 3.20 9.64
CA ASP A 469 4.98 3.92 9.14
C ASP A 469 6.25 3.67 9.98
N GLN A 470 6.10 3.29 11.26
CA GLN A 470 7.22 3.13 12.19
C GLN A 470 7.55 1.67 12.50
N LYS A 471 6.54 0.79 12.61
CA LYS A 471 6.72 -0.61 13.01
C LYS A 471 5.53 -1.48 12.67
N SER A 472 5.74 -2.80 12.68
CA SER A 472 4.65 -3.77 12.62
C SER A 472 3.79 -3.70 13.89
N VAL A 473 2.47 -3.62 13.74
CA VAL A 473 1.53 -3.43 14.84
C VAL A 473 0.45 -4.51 14.84
N GLY A 474 0.06 -4.94 16.05
CA GLY A 474 -1.01 -5.92 16.23
C GLY A 474 -2.39 -5.28 16.18
N PHE A 475 -3.20 -5.67 15.20
CA PHE A 475 -4.63 -5.41 15.16
C PHE A 475 -5.36 -6.40 16.08
N LYS A 476 -6.17 -5.92 16.98
CA LYS A 476 -6.84 -6.71 18.03
C LYS A 476 -8.32 -6.35 18.13
N PRO A 477 -9.11 -6.64 17.11
CA PRO A 477 -10.55 -6.41 17.15
C PRO A 477 -11.20 -7.39 18.14
N LYS A 478 -11.95 -6.88 19.10
CA LYS A 478 -12.56 -7.68 20.17
C LYS A 478 -13.42 -8.84 19.67
N PRO A 479 -14.25 -8.73 18.61
CA PRO A 479 -15.05 -9.84 18.10
C PRO A 479 -14.21 -11.04 17.64
N PHE A 480 -12.94 -10.82 17.32
CA PHE A 480 -11.99 -11.83 16.86
C PHE A 480 -10.88 -12.15 17.88
N ASP A 481 -11.06 -11.78 19.16
CA ASP A 481 -10.10 -12.14 20.21
C ASP A 481 -9.99 -13.67 20.29
N PRO A 482 -8.76 -14.23 20.33
CA PRO A 482 -8.56 -15.67 20.49
C PRO A 482 -9.24 -16.26 21.73
N ASP A 483 -9.37 -15.49 22.80
CA ASP A 483 -10.11 -15.84 24.00
C ASP A 483 -11.60 -15.49 23.84
N GLU A 484 -12.41 -16.49 23.58
CA GLU A 484 -13.85 -16.32 23.35
C GLU A 484 -14.58 -15.65 24.53
N SER A 485 -14.10 -15.83 25.75
CA SER A 485 -14.71 -15.19 26.92
C SER A 485 -14.62 -13.68 26.89
N LYS A 486 -13.61 -13.12 26.23
CA LYS A 486 -13.43 -11.68 26.07
C LYS A 486 -14.32 -11.08 24.99
N ARG A 487 -14.71 -11.87 23.99
CA ARG A 487 -15.52 -11.38 22.86
C ARG A 487 -16.85 -10.76 23.33
N THR A 488 -17.47 -11.37 24.32
CA THR A 488 -18.78 -10.98 24.84
C THR A 488 -18.74 -10.22 26.17
N ASP A 489 -17.59 -10.18 26.86
CA ASP A 489 -17.48 -9.51 28.17
C ASP A 489 -17.59 -7.97 28.00
N PRO A 490 -18.64 -7.31 28.52
CA PRO A 490 -18.83 -5.87 28.38
C PRO A 490 -17.78 -5.03 29.12
N ARG A 491 -16.99 -5.63 30.03
CA ARG A 491 -15.91 -4.95 30.77
C ARG A 491 -14.63 -4.86 29.96
N VAL A 492 -14.46 -5.70 28.96
CA VAL A 492 -13.33 -5.68 28.04
C VAL A 492 -13.58 -4.63 26.98
N ALA A 493 -12.74 -3.60 26.96
CA ALA A 493 -12.79 -2.57 25.91
C ALA A 493 -12.35 -3.16 24.57
N ASP A 494 -12.94 -2.65 23.49
CA ASP A 494 -12.52 -2.97 22.12
C ASP A 494 -11.48 -1.95 21.64
N PRO A 495 -10.22 -2.33 21.44
CA PRO A 495 -9.19 -1.40 20.99
C PRO A 495 -9.50 -0.75 19.63
N ALA A 496 -10.19 -1.46 18.73
CA ALA A 496 -10.56 -0.97 17.42
C ALA A 496 -11.60 0.18 17.43
N LEU A 497 -12.25 0.42 18.56
CA LEU A 497 -13.23 1.51 18.73
C LEU A 497 -12.65 2.77 19.37
N LYS A 498 -11.34 2.82 19.67
CA LYS A 498 -10.74 3.98 20.33
C LYS A 498 -10.96 5.27 19.53
N GLU A 499 -10.57 5.27 18.27
CA GLU A 499 -10.71 6.42 17.36
C GLU A 499 -12.18 6.62 16.95
N GLY A 500 -12.94 5.53 16.75
CA GLY A 500 -14.38 5.59 16.51
C GLY A 500 -15.16 6.28 17.63
N THR A 501 -14.66 6.21 18.86
CA THR A 501 -15.26 6.94 20.02
C THR A 501 -15.04 8.45 19.92
N LEU A 502 -13.91 8.91 19.38
CA LEU A 502 -13.69 10.34 19.08
C LEU A 502 -14.76 10.84 18.11
N LEU A 503 -14.97 10.12 17.02
CA LEU A 503 -15.95 10.47 15.98
C LEU A 503 -17.37 10.51 16.54
N THR A 504 -17.83 9.39 17.09
CA THR A 504 -19.22 9.21 17.52
C THR A 504 -19.63 10.00 18.76
N ASN A 505 -18.69 10.34 19.64
CA ASN A 505 -19.00 11.04 20.89
C ASN A 505 -18.55 12.51 20.89
N VAL A 506 -17.34 12.82 20.41
CA VAL A 506 -16.77 14.18 20.52
C VAL A 506 -17.07 15.00 19.27
N PHE A 507 -16.73 14.48 18.10
CA PHE A 507 -16.94 15.20 16.83
C PHE A 507 -18.44 15.39 16.55
N ASN A 508 -19.25 14.34 16.68
CA ASN A 508 -20.72 14.47 16.61
C ASN A 508 -21.28 15.53 17.57
N ARG A 509 -20.73 15.62 18.80
CA ARG A 509 -21.19 16.61 19.78
C ARG A 509 -20.90 18.02 19.30
N LEU A 510 -19.70 18.29 18.81
CA LEU A 510 -19.33 19.60 18.28
C LEU A 510 -20.29 20.00 17.15
N GLY A 511 -20.45 19.15 16.12
CA GLY A 511 -21.35 19.41 15.00
C GLY A 511 -22.79 19.68 15.48
N ARG A 512 -23.38 18.73 16.20
CA ARG A 512 -24.77 18.89 16.71
C ARG A 512 -24.96 20.16 17.54
N SER A 513 -23.99 20.52 18.36
CA SER A 513 -24.08 21.71 19.19
C SER A 513 -24.17 22.98 18.35
N CYS A 514 -23.36 23.12 17.32
CA CYS A 514 -23.41 24.26 16.40
C CYS A 514 -24.79 24.36 15.70
N PHE A 515 -25.24 23.25 15.11
CA PHE A 515 -26.50 23.22 14.37
C PHE A 515 -27.72 23.48 15.27
N TYR A 516 -27.84 22.82 16.42
CA TYR A 516 -28.97 23.01 17.32
C TYR A 516 -28.99 24.40 17.99
N GLU A 517 -27.84 24.98 18.22
CA GLU A 517 -27.76 26.37 18.71
C GLU A 517 -28.22 27.33 17.62
N ALA A 518 -27.77 27.16 16.36
CA ALA A 518 -28.21 27.97 15.25
C ALA A 518 -29.75 27.85 15.01
N GLN A 519 -30.30 26.64 15.04
CA GLN A 519 -31.72 26.40 14.89
C GLN A 519 -32.55 27.01 16.00
N LYS A 520 -32.07 26.93 17.26
CA LYS A 520 -32.81 27.38 18.42
C LYS A 520 -32.81 28.90 18.61
N ASN A 521 -31.68 29.56 18.32
CA ASN A 521 -31.45 30.95 18.73
C ASN A 521 -31.13 31.90 17.56
N PHE A 522 -30.96 31.37 16.32
CA PHE A 522 -30.58 32.13 15.12
C PHE A 522 -31.38 31.72 13.88
N ASP A 523 -32.62 31.28 14.06
CA ASP A 523 -33.57 30.94 12.98
C ASP A 523 -33.00 29.99 11.91
N GLY A 524 -32.13 29.05 12.30
CA GLY A 524 -31.44 28.12 11.39
C GLY A 524 -30.43 28.80 10.47
N MET A 525 -29.91 29.94 10.91
CA MET A 525 -28.83 30.67 10.21
C MET A 525 -27.51 30.49 10.95
N MET A 526 -26.45 30.18 10.21
CA MET A 526 -25.08 30.29 10.69
C MET A 526 -24.68 31.76 10.66
N PRO A 527 -24.35 32.39 11.78
CA PRO A 527 -23.89 33.78 11.77
C PRO A 527 -22.50 33.88 11.14
N LEU A 528 -22.33 34.89 10.28
CA LEU A 528 -21.06 35.25 9.64
C LEU A 528 -20.42 36.42 10.38
N GLY A 529 -19.09 36.54 10.31
CA GLY A 529 -18.33 37.63 10.91
C GLY A 529 -16.89 37.25 11.18
N LYS A 530 -16.16 38.20 11.76
CA LYS A 530 -14.76 38.01 12.11
C LYS A 530 -14.62 36.92 13.19
N VAL A 531 -13.80 35.94 12.91
CA VAL A 531 -13.46 34.87 13.87
C VAL A 531 -12.52 35.42 14.94
N SER A 532 -12.64 34.92 16.17
CA SER A 532 -11.76 35.30 17.29
C SER A 532 -10.32 34.88 17.01
N GLU A 533 -9.36 35.71 17.39
CA GLU A 533 -7.92 35.51 17.14
C GLU A 533 -7.43 34.16 17.68
N GLU A 534 -7.84 33.79 18.89
CA GLU A 534 -7.52 32.48 19.52
C GLU A 534 -7.93 31.29 18.60
N ALA A 535 -9.12 31.35 17.98
CA ALA A 535 -9.62 30.29 17.12
C ALA A 535 -8.85 30.24 15.78
N VAL A 536 -8.57 31.40 15.17
CA VAL A 536 -7.78 31.50 13.93
C VAL A 536 -6.34 31.02 14.14
N GLU A 537 -5.65 31.50 15.18
CA GLU A 537 -4.27 31.08 15.49
C GLU A 537 -4.17 29.56 15.70
N ARG A 538 -5.10 28.98 16.45
CA ARG A 538 -5.13 27.54 16.69
C ARG A 538 -5.41 26.75 15.41
N ALA A 539 -6.35 27.18 14.59
CA ALA A 539 -6.66 26.56 13.31
C ALA A 539 -5.47 26.60 12.35
N HIS A 540 -4.85 27.77 12.18
CA HIS A 540 -3.68 27.93 11.31
C HIS A 540 -2.48 27.10 11.76
N ALA A 541 -2.22 27.04 13.08
CA ALA A 541 -1.17 26.18 13.61
C ALA A 541 -1.45 24.70 13.27
N THR A 542 -2.72 24.27 13.41
CA THR A 542 -3.13 22.91 13.09
C THR A 542 -3.03 22.62 11.59
N LEU A 543 -3.49 23.54 10.72
CA LEU A 543 -3.40 23.40 9.26
C LEU A 543 -1.95 23.24 8.79
N ARG A 544 -1.02 24.09 9.28
CA ARG A 544 0.41 23.98 8.95
C ARG A 544 1.00 22.64 9.35
N THR A 545 0.79 22.25 10.61
CA THR A 545 1.31 20.95 11.11
C THR A 545 0.70 19.77 10.36
N TYR A 546 -0.60 19.84 10.02
CA TYR A 546 -1.27 18.82 9.24
C TYR A 546 -0.66 18.69 7.83
N ASP A 547 -0.44 19.81 7.13
CA ASP A 547 0.14 19.85 5.79
C ASP A 547 1.57 19.24 5.78
N GLU A 548 2.40 19.59 6.78
CA GLU A 548 3.73 19.03 6.98
C GLU A 548 3.71 17.50 7.27
N LEU A 549 2.78 17.04 8.11
CA LEU A 549 2.63 15.62 8.43
C LEU A 549 2.12 14.80 7.23
N MET A 550 1.17 15.37 6.47
CA MET A 550 0.68 14.73 5.26
C MET A 550 1.78 14.64 4.19
N HIS A 551 2.66 15.62 4.08
CA HIS A 551 3.78 15.56 3.15
C HIS A 551 4.75 14.42 3.48
N LYS A 552 4.97 14.16 4.76
CA LYS A 552 5.76 13.01 5.26
C LYS A 552 4.97 11.69 5.30
N VAL A 553 3.67 11.73 5.01
CA VAL A 553 2.75 10.59 5.13
C VAL A 553 2.79 9.96 6.54
N GLU A 554 2.89 10.79 7.59
CA GLU A 554 2.86 10.37 9.00
C GLU A 554 1.42 10.29 9.53
N LEU A 555 0.62 9.38 8.98
CA LEU A 555 -0.83 9.31 9.19
C LEU A 555 -1.24 9.07 10.65
N HIS A 556 -0.44 8.35 11.45
CA HIS A 556 -0.74 8.14 12.86
C HIS A 556 -0.54 9.42 13.69
N THR A 557 0.45 10.25 13.33
CA THR A 557 0.68 11.56 13.97
C THR A 557 -0.43 12.52 13.56
N VAL A 558 -0.89 12.46 12.31
CA VAL A 558 -2.10 13.17 11.84
C VAL A 558 -3.31 12.82 12.72
N MET A 559 -3.55 11.54 12.97
CA MET A 559 -4.67 11.10 13.84
C MET A 559 -4.55 11.64 15.27
N SER A 560 -3.33 11.73 15.80
CA SER A 560 -3.08 12.31 17.13
C SER A 560 -3.34 13.82 17.15
N LEU A 561 -2.89 14.52 16.12
CA LEU A 561 -3.16 15.96 15.93
C LEU A 561 -4.67 16.23 15.86
N MET A 562 -5.40 15.40 15.11
CA MET A 562 -6.85 15.55 14.96
C MET A 562 -7.63 15.22 16.24
N ASP A 563 -7.21 14.21 17.01
CA ASP A 563 -7.82 13.97 18.34
C ASP A 563 -7.69 15.20 19.24
N GLU A 564 -6.51 15.82 19.28
CA GLU A 564 -6.27 17.03 20.06
C GLU A 564 -7.10 18.21 19.56
N PHE A 565 -7.14 18.45 18.24
CA PHE A 565 -7.84 19.61 17.68
C PHE A 565 -9.37 19.49 17.78
N ILE A 566 -9.94 18.31 17.56
CA ILE A 566 -11.38 18.07 17.73
C ILE A 566 -11.78 18.25 19.20
N ARG A 567 -10.95 17.77 20.14
CA ARG A 567 -11.22 17.98 21.58
C ARG A 567 -11.09 19.44 21.99
N PHE A 568 -10.10 20.16 21.47
CA PHE A 568 -9.96 21.59 21.66
C PHE A 568 -11.22 22.32 21.18
N SER A 569 -11.65 22.08 19.96
CA SER A 569 -12.82 22.74 19.34
C SER A 569 -14.11 22.46 20.13
N ASN A 570 -14.33 21.20 20.57
CA ASN A 570 -15.47 20.86 21.41
C ASN A 570 -15.39 21.49 22.79
N LYS A 571 -14.21 21.63 23.39
CA LYS A 571 -14.00 22.31 24.68
C LYS A 571 -14.21 23.80 24.52
N TYR A 572 -13.68 24.44 23.48
CA TYR A 572 -13.87 25.85 23.15
C TYR A 572 -15.37 26.19 23.09
N TRP A 573 -16.14 25.41 22.32
CA TRP A 573 -17.60 25.54 22.29
C TRP A 573 -18.19 25.46 23.70
N THR A 574 -17.89 24.41 24.47
CA THR A 574 -18.52 24.13 25.76
C THR A 574 -18.27 25.23 26.76
N ASP A 575 -17.04 25.75 26.83
CA ASP A 575 -16.63 26.79 27.80
C ASP A 575 -17.24 28.15 27.40
N ARG A 576 -17.12 28.54 26.12
CA ARG A 576 -17.57 29.85 25.64
C ARG A 576 -19.10 29.99 25.60
N ILE A 577 -19.83 28.93 25.20
CA ILE A 577 -21.30 29.00 25.23
C ILE A 577 -21.84 29.12 26.65
N ARG A 578 -21.22 28.45 27.61
CA ARG A 578 -21.59 28.55 29.03
C ARG A 578 -21.36 29.98 29.57
N GLU A 579 -20.23 30.61 29.22
CA GLU A 579 -19.94 32.00 29.61
C GLU A 579 -20.96 32.95 28.99
N ALA A 580 -21.30 32.79 27.72
CA ALA A 580 -22.30 33.60 27.02
C ALA A 580 -23.71 33.45 27.64
N GLU A 581 -24.08 32.21 28.03
CA GLU A 581 -25.36 31.93 28.68
C GLU A 581 -25.45 32.59 30.07
N LEU A 582 -24.38 32.51 30.87
CA LEU A 582 -24.33 33.14 32.20
C LEU A 582 -24.38 34.67 32.12
N SER A 583 -23.77 35.27 31.12
CA SER A 583 -23.78 36.71 30.91
C SER A 583 -25.09 37.25 30.32
N GLY A 584 -25.91 36.37 29.69
CA GLY A 584 -27.11 36.77 28.96
C GLY A 584 -26.82 37.64 27.71
N ASN A 585 -25.55 37.69 27.28
CA ASN A 585 -25.11 38.54 26.18
C ASN A 585 -25.33 37.82 24.83
N VAL A 586 -26.28 38.32 24.05
CA VAL A 586 -26.65 37.75 22.73
C VAL A 586 -25.49 37.86 21.71
N GLU A 587 -24.74 38.97 21.75
CA GLU A 587 -23.59 39.15 20.84
C GLU A 587 -22.43 38.22 21.17
N ALA A 588 -22.17 37.97 22.48
CA ALA A 588 -21.21 36.95 22.90
C ALA A 588 -21.63 35.57 22.42
N ARG A 589 -22.93 35.22 22.49
CA ARG A 589 -23.46 33.96 22.00
C ARG A 589 -23.30 33.84 20.47
N ARG A 590 -23.55 34.95 19.74
CA ARG A 590 -23.34 35.02 18.30
C ARG A 590 -21.86 34.75 17.94
N GLN A 591 -20.93 35.40 18.64
CA GLN A 591 -19.50 35.22 18.40
C GLN A 591 -19.06 33.79 18.66
N VAL A 592 -19.54 33.15 19.75
CA VAL A 592 -19.25 31.73 20.00
C VAL A 592 -19.67 30.84 18.81
N LEU A 593 -20.80 31.14 18.20
CA LEU A 593 -21.31 30.35 17.08
C LEU A 593 -20.50 30.61 15.79
N VAL A 594 -20.08 31.86 15.54
CA VAL A 594 -19.14 32.20 14.45
C VAL A 594 -17.85 31.39 14.57
N ASP A 595 -17.22 31.44 15.73
CA ASP A 595 -15.96 30.75 16.00
C ASP A 595 -16.12 29.21 15.90
N SER A 596 -17.23 28.68 16.39
CA SER A 596 -17.44 27.22 16.43
C SER A 596 -17.79 26.61 15.07
N PHE A 597 -18.54 27.29 14.22
CA PHE A 597 -18.73 26.85 12.82
C PHE A 597 -17.44 26.91 12.04
N TYR A 598 -16.62 27.94 12.25
CA TYR A 598 -15.29 28.03 11.67
C TYR A 598 -14.40 26.84 12.11
N LEU A 599 -14.30 26.57 13.42
CA LEU A 599 -13.54 25.43 13.94
C LEU A 599 -14.11 24.09 13.44
N LEU A 600 -15.45 23.99 13.32
CA LEU A 600 -16.10 22.80 12.75
C LEU A 600 -15.71 22.59 11.28
N ARG A 601 -15.67 23.67 10.46
CA ARG A 601 -15.17 23.63 9.07
C ARG A 601 -13.76 23.06 9.03
N ILE A 602 -12.84 23.60 9.84
CA ILE A 602 -11.44 23.15 9.82
C ILE A 602 -11.33 21.68 10.28
N CYS A 603 -12.04 21.26 11.34
CA CYS A 603 -12.10 19.85 11.74
C CYS A 603 -12.61 18.97 10.59
N THR A 604 -13.64 19.41 9.89
CA THR A 604 -14.28 18.65 8.80
C THR A 604 -13.38 18.56 7.58
N LEU A 605 -12.73 19.64 7.18
CA LEU A 605 -11.72 19.66 6.11
C LEU A 605 -10.60 18.66 6.38
N LEU A 606 -9.98 18.74 7.56
CA LEU A 606 -8.83 17.92 7.91
C LEU A 606 -9.17 16.44 8.15
N MET A 607 -10.42 16.14 8.55
CA MET A 607 -10.89 14.77 8.71
C MET A 607 -11.49 14.16 7.44
N HIS A 608 -11.77 14.94 6.40
CA HIS A 608 -12.38 14.46 5.16
C HIS A 608 -11.55 13.35 4.49
N PRO A 609 -10.23 13.43 4.37
CA PRO A 609 -9.43 12.34 3.82
C PRO A 609 -9.53 11.02 4.60
N ILE A 610 -9.80 11.10 5.90
CA ILE A 610 -9.80 9.98 6.84
C ILE A 610 -11.18 9.34 6.94
N VAL A 611 -12.22 10.15 7.18
CA VAL A 611 -13.61 9.76 7.42
C VAL A 611 -14.57 10.56 6.53
N PRO A 612 -14.56 10.29 5.21
CA PRO A 612 -15.21 11.12 4.22
C PRO A 612 -16.72 11.25 4.42
N PHE A 613 -17.41 10.13 4.69
CA PHE A 613 -18.88 10.12 4.70
C PHE A 613 -19.50 11.03 5.77
N GLY A 614 -18.95 11.02 6.98
CA GLY A 614 -19.41 11.91 8.04
C GLY A 614 -19.07 13.37 7.77
N CYS A 615 -17.90 13.64 7.18
CA CYS A 615 -17.48 14.98 6.79
C CYS A 615 -18.34 15.56 5.67
N GLU A 616 -18.65 14.76 4.65
CA GLU A 616 -19.57 15.13 3.56
C GLU A 616 -20.97 15.44 4.09
N LYS A 617 -21.49 14.65 5.06
CA LYS A 617 -22.76 14.96 5.74
C LYS A 617 -22.73 16.29 6.48
N ILE A 618 -21.61 16.63 7.13
CA ILE A 618 -21.45 17.95 7.80
C ILE A 618 -21.47 19.08 6.75
N CYS A 619 -20.72 18.95 5.66
CA CYS A 619 -20.68 19.91 4.57
C CYS A 619 -22.08 20.13 3.96
N ASP A 620 -22.80 19.04 3.64
CA ASP A 620 -24.16 19.08 3.11
C ASP A 620 -25.11 19.84 4.04
N HIS A 621 -25.08 19.54 5.34
CA HIS A 621 -25.93 20.25 6.33
C HIS A 621 -25.50 21.71 6.55
N MET A 622 -24.22 22.03 6.33
CA MET A 622 -23.76 23.42 6.30
C MET A 622 -24.19 24.13 5.00
N ASN A 623 -24.72 23.39 4.01
CA ASN A 623 -25.22 23.90 2.73
C ASN A 623 -24.14 24.57 1.85
N PHE A 624 -23.00 23.91 1.72
CA PHE A 624 -21.91 24.28 0.84
C PHE A 624 -21.63 23.20 -0.22
N GLU A 625 -21.09 23.61 -1.37
CA GLU A 625 -20.59 22.69 -2.38
C GLU A 625 -19.30 22.01 -1.92
N PHE A 626 -19.18 20.69 -2.15
CA PHE A 626 -18.03 19.91 -1.69
C PHE A 626 -16.70 20.42 -2.24
N GLY A 627 -16.67 20.77 -3.56
CA GLY A 627 -15.47 21.25 -4.21
C GLY A 627 -14.91 22.55 -3.61
N ASP A 628 -15.79 23.42 -3.11
CA ASP A 628 -15.39 24.65 -2.43
C ASP A 628 -15.03 24.39 -0.95
N PHE A 629 -15.88 23.62 -0.26
CA PHE A 629 -15.74 23.40 1.17
C PHE A 629 -14.45 22.66 1.54
N PHE A 630 -14.06 21.64 0.76
CA PHE A 630 -12.86 20.83 0.99
C PHE A 630 -11.61 21.36 0.27
N SER A 631 -11.73 22.43 -0.53
CA SER A 631 -10.59 23.06 -1.20
C SER A 631 -9.64 23.74 -0.23
N TRP A 632 -8.33 23.62 -0.50
CA TRP A 632 -7.28 24.33 0.22
C TRP A 632 -6.92 25.69 -0.41
N ASN A 633 -7.72 26.16 -1.36
CA ASN A 633 -7.50 27.46 -2.06
C ASN A 633 -8.10 28.65 -1.31
N TYR A 634 -8.06 28.63 0.03
CA TYR A 634 -8.58 29.66 0.90
C TYR A 634 -7.53 30.08 1.93
N ASP A 635 -7.68 31.29 2.50
CA ASP A 635 -6.81 31.80 3.56
C ASP A 635 -7.19 31.23 4.94
N PHE A 636 -8.38 30.63 5.07
CA PHE A 636 -8.93 30.08 6.30
C PHE A 636 -9.03 31.11 7.43
N GLU A 637 -9.47 32.33 7.13
CA GLU A 637 -9.68 33.41 8.08
C GLU A 637 -11.11 33.41 8.66
N SER A 638 -12.11 32.97 7.86
CA SER A 638 -13.52 32.98 8.25
C SER A 638 -14.38 32.04 7.41
N MET A 639 -15.67 31.90 7.77
CA MET A 639 -16.66 31.23 6.91
C MET A 639 -17.10 32.08 5.73
N GLU A 640 -16.85 33.39 5.75
CA GLU A 640 -17.22 34.33 4.68
C GLU A 640 -16.55 34.02 3.34
N GLU A 641 -15.38 33.37 3.38
CA GLU A 641 -14.65 32.91 2.19
C GLU A 641 -15.47 31.97 1.29
N LEU A 642 -16.42 31.23 1.87
CA LEU A 642 -17.29 30.29 1.18
C LEU A 642 -18.64 30.90 0.77
N CYS A 643 -18.92 32.14 1.18
CA CYS A 643 -20.22 32.76 1.08
C CYS A 643 -20.30 33.80 -0.07
N GLY A 644 -21.48 33.95 -0.65
CA GLY A 644 -21.73 34.99 -1.63
C GLY A 644 -21.89 36.38 -1.00
N ALA A 645 -21.70 37.44 -1.79
CA ALA A 645 -21.78 38.81 -1.33
C ALA A 645 -23.10 39.18 -0.61
N SER A 646 -24.22 38.57 -1.01
CA SER A 646 -25.53 38.77 -0.38
C SER A 646 -25.58 38.22 1.05
N GLU A 647 -24.97 37.07 1.31
CA GLU A 647 -24.88 36.42 2.63
C GLU A 647 -23.96 37.19 3.55
N ILE A 648 -22.80 37.61 3.04
CA ILE A 648 -21.85 38.47 3.78
C ILE A 648 -22.55 39.79 4.17
N THR A 649 -23.32 40.40 3.27
CA THR A 649 -24.10 41.62 3.57
C THR A 649 -25.17 41.37 4.62
N LEU A 650 -25.83 40.20 4.58
CA LEU A 650 -26.81 39.77 5.59
C LEU A 650 -26.14 39.43 6.94
N GLY A 651 -24.86 39.08 6.93
CA GLY A 651 -24.10 38.61 8.08
C GLY A 651 -24.53 37.23 8.57
N ALA A 652 -25.11 36.41 7.67
CA ALA A 652 -25.61 35.06 7.99
C ALA A 652 -25.75 34.19 6.73
N HIS A 653 -25.51 32.89 6.88
CA HIS A 653 -25.68 31.86 5.85
C HIS A 653 -26.74 30.83 6.31
N ARG A 654 -27.60 30.39 5.41
CA ARG A 654 -28.63 29.41 5.71
C ARG A 654 -28.09 27.99 5.69
N ILE A 655 -28.25 27.30 6.83
CA ILE A 655 -27.90 25.88 6.97
C ILE A 655 -29.16 25.01 6.84
N HIS A 656 -28.97 23.73 6.50
CA HIS A 656 -30.05 22.74 6.50
C HIS A 656 -30.44 22.36 7.94
N GLU A 657 -31.74 22.07 8.13
CA GLU A 657 -32.25 21.62 9.43
C GLU A 657 -31.65 20.27 9.81
N LEU A 658 -31.09 20.21 11.02
CA LEU A 658 -30.58 18.97 11.59
C LEU A 658 -31.67 18.30 12.44
N PRO A 659 -32.10 17.07 12.10
CA PRO A 659 -33.10 16.34 12.88
C PRO A 659 -32.64 16.08 14.33
N PRO A 660 -33.55 15.92 15.30
CA PRO A 660 -33.19 15.58 16.65
C PRO A 660 -32.38 14.27 16.75
N ARG A 661 -31.28 14.28 17.51
CA ARG A 661 -30.39 13.12 17.71
C ARG A 661 -29.70 12.62 16.44
N TYR A 662 -29.48 13.49 15.49
CA TYR A 662 -28.73 13.15 14.26
C TYR A 662 -27.27 12.86 14.59
N ASP A 663 -26.72 11.81 13.97
CA ASP A 663 -25.32 11.43 14.05
C ASP A 663 -24.68 11.52 12.67
N PHE A 664 -23.67 12.38 12.51
CA PHE A 664 -22.87 12.45 11.30
C PHE A 664 -21.99 11.19 11.17
N PHE A 665 -21.45 10.74 12.29
CA PHE A 665 -20.67 9.51 12.42
C PHE A 665 -21.47 8.50 13.25
N GLU A 666 -21.88 7.43 12.60
CA GLU A 666 -22.79 6.45 13.19
C GLU A 666 -22.02 5.36 13.96
N LYS A 667 -22.65 4.81 14.98
CA LYS A 667 -22.20 3.58 15.63
C LYS A 667 -22.72 2.40 14.83
N HIS A 668 -21.91 1.36 14.68
CA HIS A 668 -22.40 0.13 14.06
C HIS A 668 -23.55 -0.48 14.88
N PRO A 669 -24.59 -1.07 14.25
CA PRO A 669 -25.74 -1.64 14.96
C PRO A 669 -25.38 -2.66 16.05
N SER A 670 -24.31 -3.45 15.86
CA SER A 670 -23.81 -4.40 16.87
C SER A 670 -23.34 -3.76 18.18
N GLN A 671 -23.02 -2.46 18.16
CA GLN A 671 -22.52 -1.69 19.30
C GLN A 671 -23.66 -1.00 20.08
N ILE A 672 -24.88 -1.03 19.53
CA ILE A 672 -26.05 -0.42 20.16
C ILE A 672 -26.70 -1.47 21.06
N LYS A 673 -26.75 -1.21 22.38
CA LYS A 673 -27.44 -2.09 23.32
C LYS A 673 -28.91 -2.19 22.92
N LYS A 674 -29.39 -3.37 22.58
CA LYS A 674 -30.83 -3.63 22.50
C LYS A 674 -31.41 -3.37 23.89
N LYS A 675 -32.33 -2.40 23.99
CA LYS A 675 -33.06 -2.09 25.22
C LYS A 675 -33.99 -3.24 25.59
#